data_0369d27643829a1e8f114fb6a0ed6314
#
_entry.id   0369d27643829a1e8f114fb6a0ed6314
#
_cell.length_a   1.000
_cell.length_b   1.000
_cell.length_c   1.000
_cell.angle_alpha   90.00
_cell.angle_beta   90.00
_cell.angle_gamma   90.00
#
_symmetry.space_group_name_H-M   'P 1'
#
loop_
_entity.id
_entity.type
_entity.pdbx_description
1 polymer ?
#
loop_
_entity_poly.entity_id
_entity_poly.type
_entity_poly.pdbx_seq_one_letter_code
_entity_poly.pdbx_strand_id
1 'polypeptide(L)'
;MTQEIYDPQTVEAAAQDYWNATRAFEVKEDDTREKFYCLSMFMYPSGSMHMGHVRNYTIGDVISRYQRMLGKNVLQPMGWDAFGLPAENAAIKNDVAPAQWTYANIEHMRGQLKRLGFVYDWSREVTTCKPEYYVHEQRMFTRLMQKGLVYRKNSIVNWDPVDQTVLANEQVIDGRGWRSGALVEKREIPQWFLKITAYAQELLDGLDTLPGWPESVKTMQRNWIGRSEGLEIQFAVEGETEAVTVFTTRPDTLMGVSFISVAAEHPLALKAAESNPEVAEFIEECRRGGTAEADIETQEKKGVDTGFKAIHPITGEQVPIWVANFVLMNYGTGAVMAVPAHDQRDWEFATKYDLLIRIVIVPPGVRDAIRELGRDARNNTDAMSAALGASRAIDVAEASAVIDVLAEFEKKVITEGAYTEYGTLVNSGEYDGLDFRGAFDALAAHFENVGMGRRKVNFRLRDWGVSRQRYWGCPIPVIYDKDGNAHPVPEDQLPVVLPEDVAFSGVQSPIKADPEWRKTVSPVDGSPAERETDTFDTFMESSWYYARYASPGASDIVDERANYWAPVDQYIGGIEHAILHLLYFRFYHKLLRDAGFVNTDEPAINLLCQGMVVAETYYREAADGSKEWFNPADVDVTRDEKGRVVGAVLKADGQPVSIGGIEKMSKSKNNGVDPQAMVDKYGADTVRLFSMFAAPPDQSLEWNEAGVEGMARFLKRLWRDLHAHVAQPDHPEVDPAALNAAQKTLRRQVHETIVKVTDDFGRRQSFNTAIAALMELLNAL
;
A
#
# COMPACT_ATOMS: atom_id res chain seq x y z
N MET A 1 2.96 -34.16 -34.17
CA MET A 1 1.61 -34.31 -33.59
C MET A 1 1.09 -35.66 -34.03
N THR A 2 1.06 -36.63 -33.11
CA THR A 2 0.68 -38.02 -33.42
C THR A 2 -0.73 -38.35 -32.95
N GLN A 3 -1.40 -37.49 -32.18
CA GLN A 3 -2.75 -37.73 -31.67
C GLN A 3 -3.79 -36.84 -32.37
N GLU A 4 -4.80 -37.47 -32.94
CA GLU A 4 -5.95 -36.83 -33.59
C GLU A 4 -6.86 -36.08 -32.59
N ILE A 5 -6.96 -36.60 -31.38
CA ILE A 5 -7.80 -36.04 -30.32
C ILE A 5 -6.93 -35.24 -29.35
N TYR A 6 -7.37 -34.02 -29.02
CA TYR A 6 -6.72 -33.21 -27.99
C TYR A 6 -6.93 -33.83 -26.61
N ASP A 7 -5.86 -34.39 -26.08
CA ASP A 7 -5.75 -34.81 -24.67
C ASP A 7 -4.80 -33.84 -23.92
N PRO A 8 -5.32 -32.93 -23.09
CA PRO A 8 -4.52 -31.95 -22.43
C PRO A 8 -3.43 -32.58 -21.55
N GLN A 9 -3.70 -33.67 -20.87
CA GLN A 9 -2.71 -34.31 -19.97
C GLN A 9 -1.47 -34.76 -20.73
N THR A 10 -1.65 -35.36 -21.90
CA THR A 10 -0.51 -35.83 -22.75
C THR A 10 0.19 -34.67 -23.46
N VAL A 11 -0.59 -33.73 -24.03
CA VAL A 11 -0.04 -32.63 -24.84
C VAL A 11 0.74 -31.67 -23.97
N GLU A 12 0.19 -31.26 -22.81
CA GLU A 12 0.83 -30.34 -21.88
C GLU A 12 2.10 -30.93 -21.28
N ALA A 13 2.06 -32.23 -20.85
CA ALA A 13 3.22 -32.91 -20.32
C ALA A 13 4.36 -32.99 -21.35
N ALA A 14 4.06 -33.38 -22.59
CA ALA A 14 5.05 -33.45 -23.66
C ALA A 14 5.70 -32.08 -23.97
N ALA A 15 4.91 -31.01 -23.95
CA ALA A 15 5.43 -29.66 -24.15
C ALA A 15 6.35 -29.23 -22.99
N GLN A 16 5.95 -29.49 -21.75
CA GLN A 16 6.76 -29.15 -20.57
C GLN A 16 8.06 -29.96 -20.53
N ASP A 17 8.03 -31.25 -20.86
CA ASP A 17 9.23 -32.09 -20.97
C ASP A 17 10.21 -31.56 -22.02
N TYR A 18 9.68 -31.12 -23.18
CA TYR A 18 10.48 -30.51 -24.22
C TYR A 18 11.12 -29.19 -23.76
N TRP A 19 10.37 -28.30 -23.10
CA TRP A 19 10.91 -27.05 -22.58
C TRP A 19 11.98 -27.26 -21.51
N ASN A 20 11.79 -28.23 -20.63
CA ASN A 20 12.78 -28.58 -19.61
C ASN A 20 14.05 -29.16 -20.25
N ALA A 21 13.93 -30.07 -21.19
CA ALA A 21 15.06 -30.69 -21.87
C ALA A 21 15.89 -29.69 -22.69
N THR A 22 15.23 -28.71 -23.30
CA THR A 22 15.87 -27.65 -24.14
C THR A 22 16.24 -26.42 -23.36
N ARG A 23 15.88 -26.31 -22.08
CA ARG A 23 16.03 -25.09 -21.26
C ARG A 23 15.45 -23.87 -21.94
N ALA A 24 14.26 -24.03 -22.55
CA ALA A 24 13.66 -23.07 -23.48
C ALA A 24 13.47 -21.66 -22.91
N PHE A 25 13.36 -21.52 -21.60
CA PHE A 25 13.07 -20.26 -20.93
C PHE A 25 14.21 -19.73 -20.05
N GLU A 26 15.34 -20.46 -19.96
CA GLU A 26 16.55 -19.94 -19.34
C GLU A 26 17.15 -18.84 -20.23
N VAL A 27 17.46 -17.69 -19.63
CA VAL A 27 17.97 -16.53 -20.34
C VAL A 27 19.31 -16.05 -19.77
N LYS A 28 20.09 -15.43 -20.65
CA LYS A 28 21.32 -14.72 -20.29
C LYS A 28 21.26 -13.33 -20.86
N GLU A 29 22.10 -12.47 -20.35
CA GLU A 29 22.29 -11.12 -20.86
C GLU A 29 22.76 -11.19 -22.32
N ASP A 30 22.05 -10.46 -23.20
CA ASP A 30 22.27 -10.49 -24.65
C ASP A 30 21.95 -9.11 -25.24
N ASP A 31 22.99 -8.31 -25.48
CA ASP A 31 22.89 -6.95 -26.02
C ASP A 31 22.45 -6.90 -27.48
N THR A 32 22.36 -8.04 -28.16
CA THR A 32 21.89 -8.10 -29.56
C THR A 32 20.37 -8.13 -29.69
N ARG A 33 19.67 -8.36 -28.60
CA ARG A 33 18.20 -8.38 -28.53
C ARG A 33 17.70 -7.38 -27.49
N GLU A 34 16.57 -6.77 -27.79
CA GLU A 34 15.88 -5.94 -26.82
C GLU A 34 15.47 -6.78 -25.59
N LYS A 35 15.87 -6.34 -24.40
CA LYS A 35 15.50 -7.03 -23.16
C LYS A 35 14.03 -6.76 -22.81
N PHE A 36 13.42 -7.70 -22.15
CA PHE A 36 12.11 -7.51 -21.54
C PHE A 36 12.02 -8.27 -20.22
N TYR A 37 11.91 -7.56 -19.12
CA TYR A 37 11.77 -8.15 -17.80
C TYR A 37 10.31 -8.09 -17.36
N CYS A 38 9.64 -9.24 -17.34
CA CYS A 38 8.28 -9.40 -16.84
C CYS A 38 8.30 -10.04 -15.46
N LEU A 39 7.73 -9.38 -14.48
CA LEU A 39 7.72 -9.84 -13.10
C LEU A 39 6.32 -9.77 -12.50
N SER A 40 5.77 -10.92 -12.14
CA SER A 40 4.62 -10.99 -11.24
C SER A 40 5.11 -11.04 -9.80
N MET A 41 4.42 -10.34 -8.89
CA MET A 41 4.75 -10.41 -7.46
C MET A 41 4.80 -11.87 -7.02
N PHE A 42 5.89 -12.24 -6.34
CA PHE A 42 6.06 -13.62 -5.87
C PHE A 42 5.10 -13.94 -4.72
N MET A 43 4.91 -15.22 -4.45
CA MET A 43 3.87 -15.66 -3.52
C MET A 43 4.43 -16.13 -2.19
N TYR A 44 3.57 -16.08 -1.19
CA TYR A 44 3.77 -16.76 0.08
C TYR A 44 3.52 -18.26 -0.06
N PRO A 45 4.41 -19.14 0.42
CA PRO A 45 4.20 -20.58 0.43
C PRO A 45 3.29 -21.00 1.60
N SER A 46 2.01 -20.60 1.55
CA SER A 46 1.04 -20.77 2.64
C SER A 46 0.07 -21.94 2.45
N GLY A 47 0.43 -22.94 1.63
CA GLY A 47 -0.39 -24.10 1.36
C GLY A 47 -0.59 -24.35 -0.13
N SER A 48 -1.80 -24.29 -0.64
CA SER A 48 -2.12 -24.47 -2.06
C SER A 48 -2.38 -23.15 -2.75
N MET A 49 -2.14 -23.09 -4.05
CA MET A 49 -2.53 -21.97 -4.90
C MET A 49 -4.05 -21.80 -4.91
N HIS A 50 -4.50 -20.58 -5.17
CA HIS A 50 -5.89 -20.25 -5.43
C HIS A 50 -6.03 -19.59 -6.82
N MET A 51 -7.26 -19.45 -7.31
CA MET A 51 -7.50 -18.91 -8.66
C MET A 51 -6.98 -17.49 -8.89
N GLY A 52 -6.84 -16.68 -7.83
CA GLY A 52 -6.19 -15.38 -7.91
C GLY A 52 -4.71 -15.48 -8.29
N HIS A 53 -3.98 -16.46 -7.77
CA HIS A 53 -2.62 -16.78 -8.18
C HIS A 53 -2.56 -17.21 -9.64
N VAL A 54 -3.45 -18.14 -10.04
CA VAL A 54 -3.53 -18.60 -11.44
C VAL A 54 -3.70 -17.42 -12.38
N ARG A 55 -4.63 -16.51 -12.07
CA ARG A 55 -4.87 -15.33 -12.88
C ARG A 55 -3.65 -14.40 -12.97
N ASN A 56 -3.06 -14.05 -11.81
CA ASN A 56 -1.92 -13.16 -11.75
C ASN A 56 -0.75 -13.69 -12.60
N TYR A 57 -0.41 -14.95 -12.42
CA TYR A 57 0.71 -15.57 -13.12
C TYR A 57 0.43 -15.86 -14.58
N THR A 58 -0.83 -16.14 -14.94
CA THR A 58 -1.23 -16.27 -16.35
C THR A 58 -1.07 -14.92 -17.10
N ILE A 59 -1.40 -13.79 -16.48
CA ILE A 59 -1.21 -12.46 -17.09
C ILE A 59 0.27 -12.26 -17.43
N GLY A 60 1.18 -12.52 -16.48
CA GLY A 60 2.62 -12.40 -16.70
C GLY A 60 3.13 -13.38 -17.78
N ASP A 61 2.64 -14.61 -17.76
CA ASP A 61 3.01 -15.63 -18.74
C ASP A 61 2.60 -15.25 -20.17
N VAL A 62 1.38 -14.75 -20.34
CA VAL A 62 0.86 -14.31 -21.65
C VAL A 62 1.67 -13.13 -22.20
N ILE A 63 1.96 -12.14 -21.36
CA ILE A 63 2.80 -10.99 -21.75
C ILE A 63 4.19 -11.47 -22.16
N SER A 64 4.81 -12.33 -21.36
CA SER A 64 6.14 -12.87 -21.63
C SER A 64 6.20 -13.66 -22.94
N ARG A 65 5.21 -14.51 -23.22
CA ARG A 65 5.11 -15.26 -24.47
C ARG A 65 4.98 -14.35 -25.67
N TYR A 66 4.14 -13.31 -25.57
CA TYR A 66 3.99 -12.32 -26.64
C TYR A 66 5.30 -11.59 -26.94
N GLN A 67 6.01 -11.14 -25.90
CA GLN A 67 7.30 -10.46 -26.08
C GLN A 67 8.38 -11.39 -26.68
N ARG A 68 8.35 -12.69 -26.32
CA ARG A 68 9.23 -13.70 -26.96
C ARG A 68 8.91 -13.89 -28.45
N MET A 69 7.61 -13.91 -28.82
CA MET A 69 7.18 -13.97 -30.23
C MET A 69 7.66 -12.77 -31.04
N LEU A 70 7.87 -11.61 -30.39
CA LEU A 70 8.47 -10.41 -30.99
C LEU A 70 10.02 -10.49 -31.09
N GLY A 71 10.65 -11.56 -30.62
CA GLY A 71 12.08 -11.79 -30.70
C GLY A 71 12.91 -11.20 -29.56
N LYS A 72 12.27 -10.67 -28.51
CA LYS A 72 12.97 -10.08 -27.37
C LYS A 72 13.64 -11.12 -26.49
N ASN A 73 14.64 -10.67 -25.70
CA ASN A 73 15.26 -11.43 -24.63
C ASN A 73 14.42 -11.25 -23.38
N VAL A 74 13.60 -12.25 -23.02
CA VAL A 74 12.58 -12.11 -21.99
C VAL A 74 12.96 -12.84 -20.72
N LEU A 75 13.16 -12.10 -19.63
CA LEU A 75 13.31 -12.63 -18.27
C LEU A 75 11.94 -12.70 -17.58
N GLN A 76 11.55 -13.90 -17.15
CA GLN A 76 10.40 -14.12 -16.27
C GLN A 76 10.81 -15.11 -15.17
N PRO A 77 11.26 -14.61 -14.01
CA PRO A 77 11.68 -15.44 -12.89
C PRO A 77 10.51 -15.79 -11.98
N MET A 78 10.73 -16.74 -11.08
CA MET A 78 9.81 -17.11 -10.01
C MET A 78 10.56 -17.41 -8.72
N GLY A 79 9.92 -17.22 -7.58
CA GLY A 79 10.48 -17.49 -6.26
C GLY A 79 9.43 -17.37 -5.15
N TRP A 80 9.91 -17.36 -3.91
CA TRP A 80 9.07 -17.54 -2.73
C TRP A 80 9.38 -16.47 -1.69
N ASP A 81 8.34 -15.71 -1.32
CA ASP A 81 8.35 -14.86 -0.12
C ASP A 81 8.05 -15.76 1.08
N ALA A 82 9.12 -16.26 1.72
CA ALA A 82 9.06 -17.46 2.51
C ALA A 82 9.16 -17.25 4.03
N PHE A 83 9.36 -16.00 4.46
CA PHE A 83 9.30 -15.62 5.87
C PHE A 83 7.89 -15.12 6.28
N GLY A 84 7.66 -14.97 7.57
CA GLY A 84 6.52 -14.25 8.10
C GLY A 84 5.53 -15.06 8.90
N LEU A 85 4.61 -14.33 9.50
CA LEU A 85 3.62 -14.79 10.44
C LEU A 85 2.68 -15.90 9.93
N PRO A 86 2.23 -15.89 8.66
CA PRO A 86 1.33 -16.95 8.19
C PRO A 86 1.95 -18.34 8.28
N ALA A 87 3.24 -18.47 7.95
CA ALA A 87 3.96 -19.74 8.06
C ALA A 87 4.21 -20.13 9.52
N GLU A 88 4.60 -19.16 10.37
CA GLU A 88 4.79 -19.38 11.81
C GLU A 88 3.51 -19.84 12.50
N ASN A 89 2.39 -19.16 12.27
CA ASN A 89 1.08 -19.54 12.84
C ASN A 89 0.61 -20.91 12.36
N ALA A 90 0.78 -21.23 11.07
CA ALA A 90 0.41 -22.52 10.54
C ALA A 90 1.29 -23.64 11.11
N ALA A 91 2.57 -23.42 11.28
CA ALA A 91 3.50 -24.35 11.88
C ALA A 91 3.15 -24.62 13.36
N ILE A 92 2.89 -23.59 14.14
CA ILE A 92 2.44 -23.73 15.53
C ILE A 92 1.13 -24.54 15.59
N LYS A 93 0.15 -24.23 14.73
CA LYS A 93 -1.14 -24.93 14.68
C LYS A 93 -1.00 -26.41 14.35
N ASN A 94 -0.01 -26.78 13.53
CA ASN A 94 0.19 -28.16 13.06
C ASN A 94 1.33 -28.86 13.83
N ASP A 95 1.88 -28.24 14.88
CA ASP A 95 2.98 -28.77 15.71
C ASP A 95 4.21 -29.22 14.90
N VAL A 96 4.64 -28.36 13.96
CA VAL A 96 5.82 -28.55 13.13
C VAL A 96 6.70 -27.32 13.13
N ALA A 97 7.99 -27.46 12.77
CA ALA A 97 8.88 -26.30 12.64
C ALA A 97 8.46 -25.42 11.43
N PRO A 98 8.47 -24.09 11.52
CA PRO A 98 8.14 -23.19 10.39
C PRO A 98 8.96 -23.46 9.13
N ALA A 99 10.24 -23.78 9.25
CA ALA A 99 11.09 -24.16 8.12
C ALA A 99 10.54 -25.39 7.37
N GLN A 100 10.23 -26.46 8.11
CA GLN A 100 9.67 -27.69 7.54
C GLN A 100 8.35 -27.42 6.82
N TRP A 101 7.43 -26.67 7.45
CA TRP A 101 6.15 -26.27 6.87
C TRP A 101 6.36 -25.48 5.58
N THR A 102 7.23 -24.48 5.62
CA THR A 102 7.51 -23.58 4.49
C THR A 102 8.11 -24.35 3.30
N TYR A 103 9.12 -25.18 3.53
CA TYR A 103 9.76 -25.95 2.44
C TYR A 103 8.81 -26.97 1.82
N ALA A 104 7.98 -27.65 2.63
CA ALA A 104 6.98 -28.57 2.11
C ALA A 104 5.94 -27.85 1.20
N ASN A 105 5.50 -26.65 1.60
CA ASN A 105 4.58 -25.85 0.78
C ASN A 105 5.25 -25.32 -0.50
N ILE A 106 6.51 -24.91 -0.46
CA ILE A 106 7.28 -24.52 -1.64
C ILE A 106 7.30 -25.65 -2.67
N GLU A 107 7.62 -26.87 -2.26
CA GLU A 107 7.65 -28.02 -3.17
C GLU A 107 6.27 -28.31 -3.77
N HIS A 108 5.23 -28.29 -2.94
CA HIS A 108 3.86 -28.49 -3.39
C HIS A 108 3.42 -27.43 -4.42
N MET A 109 3.59 -26.15 -4.09
CA MET A 109 3.15 -25.06 -4.94
C MET A 109 4.02 -24.93 -6.20
N ARG A 110 5.34 -25.27 -6.13
CA ARG A 110 6.20 -25.38 -7.31
C ARG A 110 5.69 -26.42 -8.28
N GLY A 111 5.24 -27.58 -7.77
CA GLY A 111 4.59 -28.61 -8.56
C GLY A 111 3.34 -28.09 -9.27
N GLN A 112 2.48 -27.33 -8.58
CA GLN A 112 1.28 -26.71 -9.16
C GLN A 112 1.64 -25.67 -10.24
N LEU A 113 2.65 -24.80 -10.03
CA LEU A 113 3.11 -23.83 -11.03
C LEU A 113 3.67 -24.51 -12.28
N LYS A 114 4.48 -25.56 -12.12
CA LYS A 114 5.01 -26.34 -13.24
C LYS A 114 3.87 -27.02 -14.01
N ARG A 115 2.89 -27.58 -13.32
CA ARG A 115 1.72 -28.19 -13.95
C ARG A 115 0.88 -27.20 -14.77
N LEU A 116 0.84 -25.92 -14.37
CA LEU A 116 0.22 -24.83 -15.13
C LEU A 116 1.01 -24.43 -16.39
N GLY A 117 2.26 -24.90 -16.54
CA GLY A 117 3.05 -24.71 -17.75
C GLY A 117 3.50 -23.26 -17.99
N PHE A 118 3.74 -22.49 -16.95
CA PHE A 118 4.27 -21.13 -17.07
C PHE A 118 5.72 -21.10 -17.55
N VAL A 119 6.08 -20.08 -18.32
CA VAL A 119 7.40 -19.93 -18.96
C VAL A 119 8.46 -19.30 -18.05
N TYR A 120 8.57 -19.80 -16.83
CA TYR A 120 9.54 -19.29 -15.85
C TYR A 120 10.98 -19.76 -16.12
N ASP A 121 11.94 -18.85 -15.91
CA ASP A 121 13.35 -19.20 -15.76
C ASP A 121 13.60 -19.70 -14.32
N TRP A 122 13.44 -20.99 -14.11
CA TRP A 122 13.66 -21.65 -12.82
C TRP A 122 15.12 -21.66 -12.36
N SER A 123 16.08 -21.36 -13.24
CA SER A 123 17.50 -21.24 -12.86
C SER A 123 17.77 -20.02 -11.99
N ARG A 124 16.82 -19.08 -11.93
CA ARG A 124 16.89 -17.85 -11.14
C ARG A 124 15.95 -17.86 -9.93
N GLU A 125 15.47 -19.03 -9.55
CA GLU A 125 14.58 -19.18 -8.39
C GLU A 125 15.25 -18.68 -7.10
N VAL A 126 14.52 -17.88 -6.31
CA VAL A 126 14.95 -17.44 -4.98
C VAL A 126 13.94 -17.86 -3.92
N THR A 127 14.43 -18.05 -2.70
CA THR A 127 13.65 -18.36 -1.51
C THR A 127 14.12 -17.45 -0.40
N THR A 128 13.31 -16.51 0.04
CA THR A 128 13.76 -15.43 0.93
C THR A 128 14.20 -15.90 2.31
N CYS A 129 13.68 -17.04 2.80
CA CYS A 129 14.07 -17.59 4.10
C CYS A 129 15.40 -18.35 4.08
N LYS A 130 16.08 -18.47 2.95
CA LYS A 130 17.38 -19.14 2.87
C LYS A 130 18.54 -18.18 3.14
N PRO A 131 19.57 -18.63 3.89
CA PRO A 131 20.74 -17.81 4.21
C PRO A 131 21.42 -17.18 2.99
N GLU A 132 21.46 -17.87 1.86
CA GLU A 132 22.05 -17.36 0.61
C GLU A 132 21.26 -16.22 -0.02
N TYR A 133 20.02 -15.97 0.42
CA TYR A 133 19.25 -14.80 0.04
C TYR A 133 19.40 -13.70 1.10
N TYR A 134 19.05 -13.97 2.34
CA TYR A 134 18.96 -12.91 3.35
C TYR A 134 20.31 -12.39 3.85
N VAL A 135 21.43 -13.07 3.59
CA VAL A 135 22.76 -12.51 3.83
C VAL A 135 22.97 -11.15 3.16
N HIS A 136 22.36 -10.96 2.01
CA HIS A 136 22.51 -9.74 1.22
C HIS A 136 21.68 -8.56 1.80
N GLU A 137 20.50 -8.81 2.32
CA GLU A 137 19.74 -7.75 3.00
C GLU A 137 20.34 -7.42 4.37
N GLN A 138 20.89 -8.41 5.09
CA GLN A 138 21.67 -8.16 6.29
C GLN A 138 22.88 -7.28 5.98
N ARG A 139 23.63 -7.58 4.92
CA ARG A 139 24.74 -6.75 4.45
C ARG A 139 24.31 -5.34 4.07
N MET A 140 23.20 -5.19 3.36
CA MET A 140 22.66 -3.87 3.02
C MET A 140 22.29 -3.08 4.28
N PHE A 141 21.63 -3.72 5.24
CA PHE A 141 21.25 -3.09 6.50
C PHE A 141 22.46 -2.58 7.29
N THR A 142 23.53 -3.39 7.41
CA THR A 142 24.76 -2.95 8.10
C THR A 142 25.43 -1.77 7.41
N ARG A 143 25.44 -1.75 6.07
CA ARG A 143 25.96 -0.61 5.29
C ARG A 143 25.07 0.65 5.45
N LEU A 144 23.75 0.50 5.49
CA LEU A 144 22.82 1.62 5.72
C LEU A 144 22.94 2.17 7.15
N MET A 145 23.19 1.30 8.13
CA MET A 145 23.45 1.70 9.52
C MET A 145 24.72 2.58 9.59
N GLN A 146 25.82 2.18 8.91
CA GLN A 146 27.05 2.96 8.82
C GLN A 146 26.84 4.33 8.13
N LYS A 147 25.91 4.41 7.16
CA LYS A 147 25.53 5.66 6.48
C LYS A 147 24.55 6.55 7.29
N GLY A 148 24.09 6.09 8.46
CA GLY A 148 23.15 6.81 9.30
C GLY A 148 21.70 6.84 8.76
N LEU A 149 21.37 5.93 7.82
CA LEU A 149 20.01 5.74 7.28
C LEU A 149 19.20 4.74 8.10
N VAL A 150 19.82 4.09 9.06
CA VAL A 150 19.20 3.18 10.03
C VAL A 150 19.45 3.72 11.43
N TYR A 151 18.46 3.70 12.27
CA TYR A 151 18.55 4.11 13.67
C TYR A 151 17.59 3.32 14.55
N ARG A 152 17.85 3.34 15.86
CA ARG A 152 17.02 2.70 16.88
C ARG A 152 16.37 3.76 17.75
N LYS A 153 15.08 3.64 18.00
CA LYS A 153 14.37 4.48 19.00
C LYS A 153 13.25 3.68 19.64
N ASN A 154 12.80 4.15 20.79
CA ASN A 154 11.59 3.66 21.40
C ASN A 154 10.37 4.08 20.57
N SER A 155 9.43 3.16 20.41
CA SER A 155 8.17 3.38 19.71
C SER A 155 7.01 2.75 20.49
N ILE A 156 5.90 3.46 20.55
CA ILE A 156 4.67 2.94 21.16
C ILE A 156 4.06 1.91 20.21
N VAL A 157 3.82 0.71 20.74
CA VAL A 157 3.29 -0.45 20.00
C VAL A 157 2.10 -1.06 20.70
N ASN A 158 1.29 -1.81 19.96
CA ASN A 158 0.26 -2.65 20.53
C ASN A 158 0.91 -3.91 21.11
N TRP A 159 0.90 -4.07 22.41
CA TRP A 159 1.50 -5.21 23.08
C TRP A 159 0.43 -6.17 23.59
N ASP A 160 0.55 -7.43 23.22
CA ASP A 160 -0.26 -8.51 23.81
C ASP A 160 0.48 -9.07 25.04
N PRO A 161 -0.07 -8.89 26.26
CA PRO A 161 0.62 -9.34 27.47
C PRO A 161 0.62 -10.86 27.66
N VAL A 162 -0.32 -11.57 27.02
CA VAL A 162 -0.40 -13.05 27.06
C VAL A 162 0.52 -13.66 26.03
N ASP A 163 0.43 -13.19 24.79
CA ASP A 163 1.28 -13.65 23.69
C ASP A 163 2.70 -13.06 23.74
N GLN A 164 2.95 -12.09 24.63
CA GLN A 164 4.24 -11.37 24.81
C GLN A 164 4.85 -10.90 23.49
N THR A 165 4.04 -10.34 22.60
CA THR A 165 4.45 -9.90 21.27
C THR A 165 3.78 -8.58 20.91
N VAL A 166 4.40 -7.89 19.95
CA VAL A 166 3.80 -6.73 19.29
C VAL A 166 2.78 -7.19 18.26
N LEU A 167 1.62 -6.57 18.27
CA LEU A 167 0.56 -6.77 17.29
C LEU A 167 0.53 -5.60 16.31
N ALA A 168 0.40 -5.93 15.03
CA ALA A 168 0.00 -4.94 14.03
C ALA A 168 -1.44 -4.44 14.33
N ASN A 169 -1.80 -3.27 13.81
CA ASN A 169 -3.13 -2.70 14.08
C ASN A 169 -4.26 -3.65 13.63
N GLU A 170 -4.07 -4.37 12.53
CA GLU A 170 -5.01 -5.35 11.96
C GLU A 170 -5.18 -6.61 12.84
N GLN A 171 -4.30 -6.80 13.81
CA GLN A 171 -4.33 -7.91 14.76
C GLN A 171 -4.99 -7.53 16.10
N VAL A 172 -5.49 -6.33 16.21
CA VAL A 172 -6.24 -5.84 17.36
C VAL A 172 -7.71 -5.73 16.97
N ILE A 173 -8.56 -6.55 17.61
CA ILE A 173 -10.00 -6.58 17.39
C ILE A 173 -10.69 -6.13 18.69
N ASP A 174 -11.43 -5.04 18.63
CA ASP A 174 -12.12 -4.46 19.77
C ASP A 174 -11.20 -4.24 21.00
N GLY A 175 -9.97 -3.77 20.74
CA GLY A 175 -8.94 -3.53 21.75
C GLY A 175 -8.31 -4.80 22.32
N ARG A 176 -8.53 -5.96 21.72
CA ARG A 176 -8.01 -7.26 22.14
C ARG A 176 -7.13 -7.91 21.09
N GLY A 177 -6.16 -8.67 21.54
CA GLY A 177 -5.35 -9.51 20.65
C GLY A 177 -6.22 -10.56 19.96
N TRP A 178 -6.14 -10.62 18.64
CA TRP A 178 -6.96 -11.51 17.79
C TRP A 178 -6.83 -13.01 18.14
N ARG A 179 -5.68 -13.41 18.71
CA ARG A 179 -5.36 -14.79 19.08
C ARG A 179 -5.59 -15.06 20.57
N SER A 180 -5.03 -14.23 21.42
CA SER A 180 -5.07 -14.41 22.87
C SER A 180 -6.39 -13.99 23.50
N GLY A 181 -7.13 -13.07 22.86
CA GLY A 181 -8.30 -12.40 23.44
C GLY A 181 -7.96 -11.45 24.61
N ALA A 182 -6.67 -11.30 24.96
CA ALA A 182 -6.23 -10.40 26.02
C ALA A 182 -6.41 -8.93 25.60
N LEU A 183 -6.69 -8.05 26.57
CA LEU A 183 -6.63 -6.61 26.34
C LEU A 183 -5.22 -6.21 25.93
N VAL A 184 -5.13 -5.48 24.84
CA VAL A 184 -3.87 -4.99 24.31
C VAL A 184 -3.39 -3.82 25.16
N GLU A 185 -2.10 -3.82 25.50
CA GLU A 185 -1.44 -2.73 26.20
C GLU A 185 -0.65 -1.88 25.21
N LYS A 186 -0.59 -0.57 25.43
CA LYS A 186 0.38 0.28 24.74
C LYS A 186 1.69 0.21 25.50
N ARG A 187 2.74 -0.28 24.84
CA ARG A 187 4.09 -0.34 25.40
C ARG A 187 5.06 0.43 24.54
N GLU A 188 5.97 1.09 25.16
CA GLU A 188 7.11 1.70 24.50
C GLU A 188 8.25 0.69 24.48
N ILE A 189 8.63 0.26 23.29
CA ILE A 189 9.75 -0.67 23.08
C ILE A 189 10.72 -0.14 22.05
N PRO A 190 12.02 -0.45 22.18
CA PRO A 190 13.01 -0.05 21.19
C PRO A 190 12.81 -0.83 19.88
N GLN A 191 12.85 -0.12 18.77
CA GLN A 191 12.71 -0.67 17.42
C GLN A 191 13.71 -0.05 16.43
N TRP A 192 14.06 -0.80 15.39
CA TRP A 192 14.89 -0.34 14.29
C TRP A 192 14.04 0.30 13.19
N PHE A 193 14.54 1.40 12.64
CA PHE A 193 13.86 2.19 11.59
C PHE A 193 14.81 2.46 10.42
N LEU A 194 14.27 2.36 9.20
CA LEU A 194 14.87 2.91 7.99
C LEU A 194 14.29 4.29 7.70
N LYS A 195 15.17 5.27 7.38
CA LYS A 195 14.80 6.67 7.12
C LYS A 195 14.19 6.87 5.73
N ILE A 196 13.03 6.29 5.46
CA ILE A 196 12.29 6.53 4.20
C ILE A 196 11.91 7.99 4.05
N THR A 197 11.74 8.74 5.16
CA THR A 197 11.42 10.17 5.14
C THR A 197 12.53 11.01 4.50
N ALA A 198 13.78 10.55 4.54
CA ALA A 198 14.89 11.21 3.85
C ALA A 198 14.71 11.22 2.31
N TYR A 199 13.90 10.30 1.78
CA TYR A 199 13.58 10.16 0.36
C TYR A 199 12.16 10.61 0.02
N ALA A 200 11.40 11.17 0.97
CA ALA A 200 9.98 11.48 0.79
C ALA A 200 9.70 12.38 -0.42
N GLN A 201 10.50 13.45 -0.60
CA GLN A 201 10.35 14.35 -1.75
C GLN A 201 10.70 13.64 -3.06
N GLU A 202 11.79 12.89 -3.09
CA GLU A 202 12.21 12.15 -4.29
C GLU A 202 11.21 11.05 -4.68
N LEU A 203 10.63 10.35 -3.69
CA LEU A 203 9.55 9.38 -3.92
C LEU A 203 8.29 10.06 -4.48
N LEU A 204 8.00 11.27 -4.04
CA LEU A 204 6.86 12.05 -4.54
C LEU A 204 7.11 12.52 -5.98
N ASP A 205 8.24 13.13 -6.26
CA ASP A 205 8.60 13.66 -7.59
C ASP A 205 8.72 12.52 -8.62
N GLY A 206 9.25 11.37 -8.20
CA GLY A 206 9.36 10.19 -9.03
C GLY A 206 8.02 9.67 -9.57
N LEU A 207 6.89 9.93 -8.89
CA LEU A 207 5.56 9.52 -9.39
C LEU A 207 5.19 10.18 -10.73
N ASP A 208 5.72 11.36 -11.00
CA ASP A 208 5.47 12.08 -12.25
C ASP A 208 6.29 11.48 -13.42
N THR A 209 7.30 10.70 -13.13
CA THR A 209 8.13 9.99 -14.12
C THR A 209 7.63 8.59 -14.43
N LEU A 210 6.50 8.17 -13.87
CA LEU A 210 5.90 6.83 -14.00
C LEU A 210 4.60 6.84 -14.83
N PRO A 211 4.66 7.13 -16.15
CA PRO A 211 3.46 7.17 -17.00
C PRO A 211 2.79 5.80 -17.16
N GLY A 212 3.55 4.70 -16.98
CA GLY A 212 3.05 3.32 -17.08
C GLY A 212 2.42 2.77 -15.79
N TRP A 213 2.29 3.62 -14.74
CA TRP A 213 1.65 3.24 -13.49
C TRP A 213 0.21 3.75 -13.42
N PRO A 214 -0.75 2.97 -12.87
CA PRO A 214 -2.12 3.42 -12.69
C PRO A 214 -2.21 4.70 -11.85
N GLU A 215 -3.05 5.65 -12.28
CA GLU A 215 -3.19 6.91 -11.56
C GLU A 215 -3.75 6.72 -10.14
N SER A 216 -4.58 5.68 -9.93
CA SER A 216 -5.06 5.29 -8.60
C SER A 216 -3.92 4.98 -7.64
N VAL A 217 -2.90 4.20 -8.08
CA VAL A 217 -1.72 3.87 -7.27
C VAL A 217 -0.90 5.12 -6.98
N LYS A 218 -0.65 5.96 -7.98
CA LYS A 218 0.09 7.23 -7.81
C LYS A 218 -0.62 8.16 -6.83
N THR A 219 -1.93 8.27 -6.93
CA THR A 219 -2.73 9.07 -5.99
C THR A 219 -2.67 8.53 -4.58
N MET A 220 -2.78 7.20 -4.40
CA MET A 220 -2.65 6.58 -3.08
C MET A 220 -1.26 6.86 -2.47
N GLN A 221 -0.18 6.76 -3.25
CA GLN A 221 1.16 7.06 -2.78
C GLN A 221 1.36 8.55 -2.48
N ARG A 222 0.88 9.47 -3.33
CA ARG A 222 0.90 10.92 -3.05
C ARG A 222 0.21 11.25 -1.73
N ASN A 223 -0.97 10.69 -1.52
CA ASN A 223 -1.74 10.91 -0.30
C ASN A 223 -1.04 10.29 0.93
N TRP A 224 -0.41 9.14 0.78
CA TRP A 224 0.33 8.48 1.87
C TRP A 224 1.60 9.23 2.24
N ILE A 225 2.38 9.68 1.26
CA ILE A 225 3.56 10.54 1.48
C ILE A 225 3.12 11.87 2.11
N GLY A 226 2.01 12.44 1.65
CA GLY A 226 1.30 13.53 2.29
C GLY A 226 2.17 14.76 2.50
N ARG A 227 2.76 15.30 1.40
CA ARG A 227 3.52 16.54 1.45
C ARG A 227 2.61 17.71 1.78
N SER A 228 2.94 18.45 2.80
CA SER A 228 2.28 19.69 3.17
C SER A 228 3.30 20.81 3.32
N GLU A 229 3.00 21.97 2.76
CA GLU A 229 3.77 23.19 2.91
C GLU A 229 3.02 24.14 3.84
N GLY A 230 3.72 24.68 4.82
CA GLY A 230 3.12 25.53 5.82
C GLY A 230 4.14 26.44 6.50
N LEU A 231 3.71 27.04 7.59
CA LEU A 231 4.57 27.85 8.45
C LEU A 231 4.74 27.19 9.82
N GLU A 232 5.97 27.13 10.31
CA GLU A 232 6.25 27.00 11.74
C GLU A 232 6.19 28.40 12.36
N ILE A 233 5.40 28.56 13.42
CA ILE A 233 5.20 29.84 14.11
C ILE A 233 5.38 29.60 15.61
N GLN A 234 6.15 30.47 16.25
CA GLN A 234 6.41 30.44 17.69
C GLN A 234 5.44 31.37 18.41
N PHE A 235 4.77 30.82 19.43
CA PHE A 235 3.97 31.56 20.37
C PHE A 235 4.69 31.57 21.72
N ALA A 236 5.04 32.74 22.24
CA ALA A 236 5.59 32.86 23.58
C ALA A 236 4.55 32.37 24.62
N VAL A 237 4.99 31.70 25.67
CA VAL A 237 4.11 31.21 26.74
C VAL A 237 4.35 32.05 27.99
N GLU A 238 3.27 32.55 28.59
CA GLU A 238 3.36 33.42 29.77
C GLU A 238 4.02 32.69 30.95
N GLY A 239 5.07 33.29 31.50
CA GLY A 239 5.83 32.70 32.60
C GLY A 239 6.82 31.59 32.20
N GLU A 240 6.94 31.24 30.94
CA GLU A 240 7.85 30.23 30.42
C GLU A 240 8.98 30.85 29.61
N THR A 241 10.15 30.19 29.60
CA THR A 241 11.31 30.59 28.78
C THR A 241 11.23 30.04 27.36
N GLU A 242 10.52 28.92 27.18
CA GLU A 242 10.37 28.24 25.89
C GLU A 242 9.03 28.59 25.27
N ALA A 243 9.05 28.90 23.99
CA ALA A 243 7.85 29.14 23.20
C ALA A 243 7.21 27.83 22.73
N VAL A 244 5.88 27.80 22.61
CA VAL A 244 5.21 26.72 21.90
C VAL A 244 5.31 26.97 20.39
N THR A 245 5.82 26.00 19.66
CA THR A 245 5.91 26.08 18.20
C THR A 245 4.76 25.32 17.57
N VAL A 246 4.01 25.96 16.69
CA VAL A 246 2.91 25.33 15.93
C VAL A 246 3.29 25.23 14.45
N PHE A 247 2.77 24.22 13.77
CA PHE A 247 2.83 24.11 12.32
C PHE A 247 1.43 24.23 11.73
N THR A 248 1.25 25.11 10.74
CA THR A 248 -0.02 25.28 10.05
C THR A 248 0.17 25.33 8.53
N THR A 249 -0.73 24.64 7.81
CA THR A 249 -0.86 24.76 6.35
C THR A 249 -1.80 25.90 5.94
N ARG A 250 -2.50 26.51 6.92
CA ARG A 250 -3.45 27.61 6.76
C ARG A 250 -3.00 28.85 7.57
N PRO A 251 -1.81 29.43 7.27
CA PRO A 251 -1.38 30.63 7.99
C PRO A 251 -2.33 31.82 7.76
N ASP A 252 -3.09 31.83 6.69
CA ASP A 252 -4.16 32.80 6.40
C ASP A 252 -5.23 32.86 7.49
N THR A 253 -5.36 31.82 8.33
CA THR A 253 -6.32 31.80 9.46
C THR A 253 -5.70 32.29 10.77
N LEU A 254 -4.42 32.65 10.81
CA LEU A 254 -3.67 32.97 12.04
C LEU A 254 -4.40 33.97 12.94
N MET A 255 -4.97 35.03 12.40
CA MET A 255 -5.66 36.07 13.16
C MET A 255 -6.98 35.58 13.81
N GLY A 256 -7.44 34.38 13.40
CA GLY A 256 -8.60 33.69 13.97
C GLY A 256 -8.26 32.73 15.11
N VAL A 257 -6.98 32.64 15.51
CA VAL A 257 -6.55 31.77 16.61
C VAL A 257 -7.22 32.19 17.91
N SER A 258 -7.90 31.24 18.54
CA SER A 258 -8.58 31.45 19.82
C SER A 258 -8.05 30.59 20.97
N PHE A 259 -7.34 29.51 20.64
CA PHE A 259 -6.61 28.69 21.62
C PHE A 259 -5.49 27.90 20.94
N ILE A 260 -4.58 27.36 21.71
CA ILE A 260 -3.56 26.39 21.27
C ILE A 260 -3.94 25.02 21.82
N SER A 261 -3.92 23.98 21.02
CA SER A 261 -4.05 22.60 21.49
C SER A 261 -2.72 21.89 21.45
N VAL A 262 -2.38 21.16 22.50
CA VAL A 262 -1.16 20.34 22.59
C VAL A 262 -1.50 18.87 22.81
N ALA A 263 -0.61 18.00 22.33
CA ALA A 263 -0.71 16.57 22.58
C ALA A 263 -0.54 16.22 24.07
N ALA A 264 -1.07 15.09 24.48
CA ALA A 264 -0.97 14.61 25.87
C ALA A 264 0.50 14.40 26.33
N GLU A 265 1.39 14.07 25.38
CA GLU A 265 2.82 13.87 25.65
C GLU A 265 3.66 15.16 25.49
N HIS A 266 3.05 16.27 25.16
CA HIS A 266 3.76 17.55 24.99
C HIS A 266 4.35 18.02 26.32
N PRO A 267 5.58 18.60 26.36
CA PRO A 267 6.23 19.06 27.58
C PRO A 267 5.37 19.99 28.44
N LEU A 268 4.62 20.91 27.82
CA LEU A 268 3.69 21.80 28.55
C LEU A 268 2.53 21.05 29.20
N ALA A 269 2.00 19.99 28.54
CA ALA A 269 0.95 19.16 29.12
C ALA A 269 1.46 18.38 30.33
N LEU A 270 2.65 17.79 30.23
CA LEU A 270 3.30 17.08 31.33
C LEU A 270 3.62 18.00 32.49
N LYS A 271 4.09 19.21 32.21
CA LYS A 271 4.33 20.23 33.24
C LYS A 271 3.04 20.68 33.93
N ALA A 272 1.96 20.88 33.17
CA ALA A 272 0.65 21.22 33.75
C ALA A 272 0.13 20.11 34.68
N ALA A 273 0.35 18.84 34.33
CA ALA A 273 -0.05 17.68 35.12
C ALA A 273 0.61 17.60 36.50
N GLU A 274 1.79 18.20 36.67
CA GLU A 274 2.46 18.25 37.98
C GLU A 274 1.67 19.02 39.03
N SER A 275 0.88 20.02 38.60
CA SER A 275 0.08 20.88 39.51
C SER A 275 -1.43 20.78 39.30
N ASN A 276 -1.90 20.20 38.23
CA ASN A 276 -3.30 20.04 37.87
C ASN A 276 -3.70 18.56 37.74
N PRO A 277 -4.40 17.98 38.76
CA PRO A 277 -4.82 16.58 38.71
C PRO A 277 -5.76 16.23 37.54
N GLU A 278 -6.58 17.18 37.07
CA GLU A 278 -7.50 16.96 35.96
C GLU A 278 -6.73 16.77 34.65
N VAL A 279 -5.67 17.56 34.45
CA VAL A 279 -4.75 17.37 33.30
C VAL A 279 -4.05 16.01 33.39
N ALA A 280 -3.59 15.60 34.58
CA ALA A 280 -2.93 14.32 34.79
C ALA A 280 -3.85 13.14 34.45
N GLU A 281 -5.13 13.18 34.92
CA GLU A 281 -6.13 12.16 34.63
C GLU A 281 -6.47 12.09 33.13
N PHE A 282 -6.59 13.25 32.49
CA PHE A 282 -6.87 13.31 31.05
C PHE A 282 -5.72 12.79 30.18
N ILE A 283 -4.47 13.04 30.55
CA ILE A 283 -3.30 12.44 29.89
C ILE A 283 -3.37 10.91 29.97
N GLU A 284 -3.73 10.35 31.12
CA GLU A 284 -3.89 8.89 31.26
C GLU A 284 -5.09 8.35 30.44
N GLU A 285 -6.19 9.12 30.31
CA GLU A 285 -7.30 8.78 29.42
C GLU A 285 -6.81 8.73 27.96
N CYS A 286 -6.07 9.73 27.50
CA CYS A 286 -5.48 9.78 26.14
C CYS A 286 -4.55 8.60 25.88
N ARG A 287 -3.72 8.20 26.86
CA ARG A 287 -2.82 7.04 26.73
C ARG A 287 -3.53 5.71 26.55
N ARG A 288 -4.74 5.56 27.12
CA ARG A 288 -5.57 4.36 26.98
C ARG A 288 -6.35 4.32 25.66
N GLY A 289 -6.52 5.46 25.02
CA GLY A 289 -7.23 5.59 23.76
C GLY A 289 -6.47 5.00 22.56
N GLY A 290 -7.15 4.82 21.41
CA GLY A 290 -6.53 4.43 20.15
C GLY A 290 -5.55 5.50 19.65
N THR A 291 -4.47 5.08 19.00
CA THR A 291 -3.49 5.98 18.37
C THR A 291 -3.60 6.00 16.84
N ALA A 292 -4.55 5.25 16.26
CA ALA A 292 -4.79 5.27 14.83
C ALA A 292 -5.48 6.59 14.44
N GLU A 293 -4.99 7.25 13.40
CA GLU A 293 -5.53 8.53 12.90
C GLU A 293 -7.04 8.43 12.58
N ALA A 294 -7.48 7.29 12.05
CA ALA A 294 -8.88 7.01 11.78
C ALA A 294 -9.76 6.92 13.05
N ASP A 295 -9.22 6.40 14.15
CA ASP A 295 -9.94 6.36 15.43
C ASP A 295 -10.07 7.75 16.02
N ILE A 296 -9.03 8.59 15.85
CA ILE A 296 -9.00 9.98 16.33
C ILE A 296 -9.98 10.87 15.55
N GLU A 297 -10.14 10.63 14.25
CA GLU A 297 -11.11 11.38 13.41
C GLU A 297 -12.56 11.16 13.85
N THR A 298 -12.90 9.98 14.30
CA THR A 298 -14.27 9.58 14.65
C THR A 298 -14.60 9.76 16.12
N GLN A 299 -13.61 9.93 17.01
CA GLN A 299 -13.81 10.13 18.43
C GLN A 299 -14.39 11.52 18.77
N GLU A 300 -15.17 11.59 19.84
CA GLU A 300 -15.58 12.83 20.45
C GLU A 300 -14.36 13.67 20.86
N LYS A 301 -14.32 14.95 20.44
CA LYS A 301 -13.23 15.87 20.75
C LYS A 301 -13.30 16.29 22.22
N LYS A 302 -12.25 15.97 22.97
CA LYS A 302 -12.14 16.28 24.41
C LYS A 302 -10.81 16.97 24.70
N GLY A 303 -10.80 17.77 25.77
CA GLY A 303 -9.59 18.39 26.27
C GLY A 303 -9.75 19.00 27.65
N VAL A 304 -8.62 19.40 28.22
CA VAL A 304 -8.54 20.05 29.53
C VAL A 304 -7.63 21.28 29.42
N ASP A 305 -8.04 22.40 30.02
CA ASP A 305 -7.22 23.62 30.05
C ASP A 305 -5.99 23.39 30.94
N THR A 306 -4.80 23.67 30.41
CA THR A 306 -3.53 23.53 31.12
C THR A 306 -3.32 24.61 32.20
N GLY A 307 -4.05 25.73 32.11
CA GLY A 307 -3.80 26.96 32.85
C GLY A 307 -2.72 27.84 32.26
N PHE A 308 -1.91 27.35 31.29
CA PHE A 308 -0.95 28.17 30.55
C PHE A 308 -1.64 29.02 29.47
N LYS A 309 -1.01 30.16 29.16
CA LYS A 309 -1.47 31.05 28.09
C LYS A 309 -0.35 31.33 27.10
N ALA A 310 -0.67 31.19 25.81
CA ALA A 310 0.20 31.59 24.74
C ALA A 310 -0.10 33.05 24.35
N ILE A 311 0.92 33.76 23.89
CA ILE A 311 0.82 35.12 23.41
C ILE A 311 0.78 35.09 21.89
N HIS A 312 -0.30 35.58 21.30
CA HIS A 312 -0.45 35.65 19.85
C HIS A 312 0.64 36.54 19.23
N PRO A 313 1.45 36.01 18.26
CA PRO A 313 2.70 36.66 17.86
C PRO A 313 2.53 37.97 17.10
N ILE A 314 1.32 38.29 16.59
CA ILE A 314 1.04 39.56 15.89
C ILE A 314 0.20 40.48 16.76
N THR A 315 -0.90 39.99 17.36
CA THR A 315 -1.83 40.84 18.12
C THR A 315 -1.39 41.10 19.56
N GLY A 316 -0.54 40.22 20.13
CA GLY A 316 -0.19 40.23 21.56
C GLY A 316 -1.31 39.76 22.50
N GLU A 317 -2.43 39.31 21.99
CA GLU A 317 -3.51 38.74 22.77
C GLU A 317 -3.10 37.42 23.43
N GLN A 318 -3.61 37.18 24.64
CA GLN A 318 -3.42 35.91 25.34
C GLN A 318 -4.47 34.92 24.90
N VAL A 319 -4.06 33.70 24.52
CA VAL A 319 -4.92 32.57 24.16
C VAL A 319 -4.61 31.38 25.08
N PRO A 320 -5.61 30.64 25.57
CA PRO A 320 -5.40 29.50 26.45
C PRO A 320 -4.72 28.34 25.72
N ILE A 321 -3.98 27.53 26.48
CA ILE A 321 -3.37 26.29 25.99
C ILE A 321 -4.12 25.10 26.58
N TRP A 322 -4.64 24.22 25.72
CA TRP A 322 -5.41 23.03 26.09
C TRP A 322 -4.66 21.75 25.76
N VAL A 323 -4.74 20.73 26.59
CA VAL A 323 -4.42 19.36 26.21
C VAL A 323 -5.63 18.77 25.49
N ALA A 324 -5.45 18.22 24.31
CA ALA A 324 -6.56 17.69 23.52
C ALA A 324 -6.27 16.28 22.97
N ASN A 325 -7.32 15.43 22.93
CA ASN A 325 -7.20 14.03 22.51
C ASN A 325 -7.04 13.83 20.98
N PHE A 326 -7.14 14.89 20.20
CA PHE A 326 -7.02 14.87 18.74
C PHE A 326 -5.71 15.47 18.21
N VAL A 327 -4.80 15.87 19.08
CA VAL A 327 -3.44 16.35 18.71
C VAL A 327 -2.44 15.24 18.91
N LEU A 328 -1.64 14.95 17.88
CA LEU A 328 -0.63 13.90 17.91
C LEU A 328 0.77 14.48 18.09
N MET A 329 1.54 13.96 19.05
CA MET A 329 2.93 14.38 19.29
C MET A 329 3.84 14.11 18.09
N ASN A 330 3.53 13.10 17.28
CA ASN A 330 4.33 12.66 16.14
C ASN A 330 4.00 13.40 14.82
N TYR A 331 3.08 14.36 14.83
CA TYR A 331 2.77 15.19 13.67
C TYR A 331 3.10 16.66 13.96
N GLY A 332 3.96 17.25 13.14
CA GLY A 332 4.42 18.62 13.33
C GLY A 332 5.29 18.78 14.59
N THR A 333 4.81 19.58 15.53
CA THR A 333 5.49 19.90 16.78
C THR A 333 4.75 19.35 18.03
N GLY A 334 3.67 18.58 17.81
CA GLY A 334 2.78 18.17 18.91
C GLY A 334 1.92 19.31 19.46
N ALA A 335 1.86 20.45 18.75
CA ALA A 335 1.03 21.60 19.06
C ALA A 335 0.37 22.15 17.78
N VAL A 336 -0.87 22.58 17.88
CA VAL A 336 -1.62 23.19 16.79
C VAL A 336 -2.29 24.48 17.27
N MET A 337 -2.32 25.48 16.40
CA MET A 337 -3.14 26.66 16.59
C MET A 337 -4.59 26.32 16.22
N ALA A 338 -5.52 26.60 17.07
CA ALA A 338 -6.93 26.34 16.84
C ALA A 338 -7.66 27.56 16.27
N VAL A 339 -8.38 27.32 15.17
CA VAL A 339 -9.06 28.35 14.39
C VAL A 339 -10.53 27.95 14.13
N PRO A 340 -11.39 27.99 15.17
CA PRO A 340 -12.72 27.38 15.13
C PRO A 340 -13.64 27.87 14.00
N ALA A 341 -13.47 29.08 13.51
CA ALA A 341 -14.25 29.57 12.38
C ALA A 341 -13.87 28.90 11.04
N HIS A 342 -12.69 28.23 10.96
CA HIS A 342 -12.09 27.75 9.71
C HIS A 342 -11.55 26.32 9.76
N ASP A 343 -11.70 25.62 10.88
CA ASP A 343 -11.44 24.18 11.05
C ASP A 343 -12.60 23.53 11.80
N GLN A 344 -13.18 22.48 11.22
CA GLN A 344 -14.39 21.85 11.78
C GLN A 344 -14.11 21.16 13.13
N ARG A 345 -12.94 20.60 13.34
CA ARG A 345 -12.57 19.95 14.62
C ARG A 345 -12.42 20.98 15.72
N ASP A 346 -11.79 22.11 15.40
CA ASP A 346 -11.64 23.22 16.33
C ASP A 346 -13.00 23.86 16.64
N TRP A 347 -13.90 23.91 15.64
CA TRP A 347 -15.27 24.41 15.83
C TRP A 347 -16.06 23.54 16.79
N GLU A 348 -16.04 22.22 16.63
CA GLU A 348 -16.70 21.28 17.52
C GLU A 348 -16.17 21.40 18.96
N PHE A 349 -14.86 21.52 19.09
CA PHE A 349 -14.21 21.71 20.38
C PHE A 349 -14.57 23.06 21.00
N ALA A 350 -14.47 24.16 20.26
CA ALA A 350 -14.79 25.49 20.74
C ALA A 350 -16.25 25.62 21.17
N THR A 351 -17.17 25.04 20.39
CA THR A 351 -18.60 25.00 20.72
C THR A 351 -18.87 24.22 22.01
N LYS A 352 -18.19 23.10 22.21
CA LYS A 352 -18.33 22.28 23.42
C LYS A 352 -17.83 22.96 24.69
N TYR A 353 -16.73 23.71 24.59
CA TYR A 353 -16.08 24.35 25.74
C TYR A 353 -16.33 25.86 25.81
N ASP A 354 -17.27 26.38 25.04
CA ASP A 354 -17.65 27.81 25.00
C ASP A 354 -16.46 28.75 24.76
N LEU A 355 -15.59 28.35 23.78
CA LEU A 355 -14.42 29.14 23.39
C LEU A 355 -14.76 30.09 22.23
N LEU A 356 -13.95 31.15 22.10
CA LEU A 356 -14.17 32.18 21.08
C LEU A 356 -14.08 31.61 19.65
N ILE A 357 -15.04 31.95 18.80
CA ILE A 357 -15.04 31.67 17.36
C ILE A 357 -14.87 32.99 16.62
N ARG A 358 -13.72 33.22 15.99
CA ARG A 358 -13.36 34.46 15.28
C ARG A 358 -13.25 34.21 13.79
N ILE A 359 -14.08 34.87 13.01
CA ILE A 359 -14.08 34.80 11.54
C ILE A 359 -13.01 35.72 10.98
N VAL A 360 -12.11 35.18 10.17
CA VAL A 360 -11.04 35.90 9.48
C VAL A 360 -10.95 35.60 7.99
N ILE A 361 -11.78 34.72 7.47
CA ILE A 361 -11.89 34.45 6.04
C ILE A 361 -13.37 34.46 5.63
N VAL A 362 -13.67 35.14 4.52
CA VAL A 362 -15.02 35.21 3.93
C VAL A 362 -15.01 34.71 2.47
N PRO A 363 -16.12 34.11 2.01
CA PRO A 363 -16.30 33.71 0.62
C PRO A 363 -16.12 34.85 -0.38
N PRO A 364 -15.75 34.58 -1.66
CA PRO A 364 -15.58 35.62 -2.68
C PRO A 364 -16.79 36.50 -2.89
N GLY A 365 -18.01 35.97 -2.83
CA GLY A 365 -19.23 36.73 -2.98
C GLY A 365 -19.46 37.77 -1.88
N VAL A 366 -19.11 37.42 -0.64
CA VAL A 366 -19.13 38.37 0.51
C VAL A 366 -18.06 39.43 0.34
N ARG A 367 -16.87 39.05 -0.14
CA ARG A 367 -15.79 39.98 -0.49
C ARG A 367 -16.23 41.02 -1.51
N ASP A 368 -16.87 40.58 -2.60
CA ASP A 368 -17.24 41.48 -3.69
C ASP A 368 -18.25 42.51 -3.21
N ALA A 369 -19.20 42.10 -2.37
CA ALA A 369 -20.13 42.97 -1.70
C ALA A 369 -19.43 44.03 -0.80
N ILE A 370 -18.43 43.60 0.00
CA ILE A 370 -17.61 44.52 0.82
C ILE A 370 -16.80 45.49 -0.04
N ARG A 371 -16.29 45.03 -1.19
CA ARG A 371 -15.45 45.83 -2.11
C ARG A 371 -16.25 46.91 -2.84
N GLU A 372 -17.49 46.63 -3.17
CA GLU A 372 -18.39 47.61 -3.80
C GLU A 372 -18.76 48.74 -2.85
N LEU A 373 -18.81 48.46 -1.54
CA LEU A 373 -19.19 49.44 -0.50
C LEU A 373 -18.07 50.39 -0.06
N GLY A 374 -16.81 50.10 -0.31
CA GLY A 374 -15.80 51.05 0.12
C GLY A 374 -14.34 50.74 -0.15
N ARG A 375 -13.74 51.50 -1.08
CA ARG A 375 -12.29 51.67 -1.19
C ARG A 375 -11.63 52.47 -0.06
N ASP A 376 -12.42 53.13 0.80
CA ASP A 376 -11.95 54.07 1.80
C ASP A 376 -12.15 53.67 3.26
N ALA A 377 -12.61 52.42 3.51
CA ALA A 377 -12.84 51.89 4.88
C ALA A 377 -11.59 51.36 5.60
N ARG A 378 -10.38 51.56 5.04
CA ARG A 378 -9.13 50.95 5.53
C ARG A 378 -8.58 51.49 6.87
N ASN A 379 -9.18 52.49 7.46
CA ASN A 379 -8.59 53.17 8.62
C ASN A 379 -9.48 53.22 9.87
N ASN A 380 -10.45 52.33 10.03
CA ASN A 380 -11.30 52.42 11.21
C ASN A 380 -11.58 51.02 11.83
N THR A 381 -11.37 50.91 13.15
CA THR A 381 -11.53 49.71 13.96
C THR A 381 -12.95 49.18 14.04
N ASP A 382 -13.93 49.98 13.63
CA ASP A 382 -15.27 49.55 13.31
C ASP A 382 -15.41 49.54 11.80
N ALA A 383 -14.82 48.55 11.12
CA ALA A 383 -14.74 48.48 9.67
C ALA A 383 -16.09 48.62 8.96
N MET A 384 -17.17 48.31 9.62
CA MET A 384 -18.51 48.41 9.11
C MET A 384 -19.14 49.79 9.37
N SER A 385 -18.93 50.38 10.54
CA SER A 385 -19.37 51.73 10.85
C SER A 385 -18.61 52.76 10.03
N ALA A 386 -17.35 52.49 9.68
CA ALA A 386 -16.53 53.41 8.90
C ALA A 386 -16.80 53.30 7.39
N ALA A 387 -17.10 52.13 6.88
CA ALA A 387 -17.61 51.97 5.48
C ALA A 387 -18.90 52.75 5.28
N LEU A 388 -19.71 52.88 6.30
CA LEU A 388 -20.95 53.68 6.30
C LEU A 388 -20.70 55.19 6.52
N GLY A 389 -19.50 55.60 7.01
CA GLY A 389 -19.16 57.00 7.29
C GLY A 389 -18.37 57.74 6.21
N ALA A 390 -17.81 57.08 5.20
CA ALA A 390 -16.95 57.68 4.17
C ALA A 390 -17.75 58.20 2.97
N SER A 391 -17.85 59.43 2.86
CA SER A 391 -18.08 60.44 1.79
C SER A 391 -18.55 60.03 0.39
N ARG A 392 -19.21 58.91 0.19
CA ARG A 392 -20.03 58.60 -0.96
C ARG A 392 -21.46 58.35 -0.50
N ALA A 393 -22.47 58.96 -1.17
CA ALA A 393 -23.85 58.61 -0.93
C ALA A 393 -24.07 57.13 -1.35
N ILE A 394 -23.87 56.24 -0.41
CA ILE A 394 -24.19 54.79 -0.56
C ILE A 394 -25.70 54.70 -0.29
N ASP A 395 -26.42 54.03 -1.17
CA ASP A 395 -27.80 53.70 -0.92
C ASP A 395 -27.92 52.91 0.38
N VAL A 396 -28.66 53.40 1.34
CA VAL A 396 -28.89 52.78 2.66
C VAL A 396 -29.38 51.34 2.51
N ALA A 397 -30.09 51.02 1.43
CA ALA A 397 -30.57 49.69 1.11
C ALA A 397 -29.43 48.74 0.71
N GLU A 398 -28.41 49.19 -0.05
CA GLU A 398 -27.24 48.39 -0.42
C GLU A 398 -26.32 48.10 0.81
N ALA A 399 -26.15 49.11 1.65
CA ALA A 399 -25.39 48.94 2.91
C ALA A 399 -26.10 47.97 3.86
N SER A 400 -27.42 48.01 3.98
CA SER A 400 -28.18 47.07 4.79
C SER A 400 -28.05 45.62 4.26
N ALA A 401 -28.14 45.45 2.94
CA ALA A 401 -28.02 44.10 2.32
C ALA A 401 -26.65 43.43 2.58
N VAL A 402 -25.55 44.19 2.60
CA VAL A 402 -24.22 43.62 2.91
C VAL A 402 -24.10 43.31 4.39
N ILE A 403 -24.61 44.15 5.26
CA ILE A 403 -24.66 43.88 6.70
C ILE A 403 -25.47 42.60 6.95
N ASP A 404 -26.60 42.42 6.27
CA ASP A 404 -27.44 41.23 6.41
C ASP A 404 -26.71 39.96 5.91
N VAL A 405 -25.99 40.02 4.78
CA VAL A 405 -25.18 38.88 4.25
C VAL A 405 -24.03 38.52 5.17
N LEU A 406 -23.31 39.50 5.74
CA LEU A 406 -22.27 39.26 6.70
C LEU A 406 -22.81 38.66 8.00
N ALA A 407 -23.86 39.21 8.54
CA ALA A 407 -24.51 38.71 9.77
C ALA A 407 -25.09 37.32 9.58
N GLU A 408 -25.63 37.01 8.40
CA GLU A 408 -26.09 35.65 8.07
C GLU A 408 -24.94 34.69 7.96
N PHE A 409 -23.84 35.10 7.32
CA PHE A 409 -22.61 34.26 7.23
C PHE A 409 -22.00 34.01 8.62
N GLU A 410 -21.87 35.05 9.45
CA GLU A 410 -21.37 34.90 10.84
C GLU A 410 -22.29 33.99 11.66
N LYS A 411 -23.60 34.19 11.58
CA LYS A 411 -24.55 33.29 12.24
C LYS A 411 -24.39 31.86 11.79
N LYS A 412 -24.25 31.64 10.48
CA LYS A 412 -24.04 30.28 9.93
C LYS A 412 -22.79 29.64 10.47
N VAL A 413 -21.65 30.34 10.44
CA VAL A 413 -20.38 29.82 10.98
C VAL A 413 -20.50 29.51 12.47
N ILE A 414 -21.14 30.37 13.26
CA ILE A 414 -21.29 30.16 14.71
C ILE A 414 -22.24 28.99 15.04
N THR A 415 -23.30 28.77 14.26
CA THR A 415 -24.38 27.85 14.62
C THR A 415 -24.38 26.53 13.84
N GLU A 416 -23.82 26.49 12.64
CA GLU A 416 -23.94 25.35 11.73
C GLU A 416 -22.60 24.61 11.49
N GLY A 417 -21.44 25.32 11.55
CA GLY A 417 -20.12 24.74 11.37
C GLY A 417 -19.11 25.69 10.75
N ALA A 418 -17.84 25.28 10.78
CA ALA A 418 -16.72 26.06 10.27
C ALA A 418 -16.79 26.30 8.76
N TYR A 419 -16.33 27.46 8.31
CA TYR A 419 -16.06 27.74 6.90
C TYR A 419 -14.62 27.34 6.56
N THR A 420 -14.44 26.19 5.93
CA THR A 420 -13.13 25.57 5.69
C THR A 420 -12.52 25.93 4.34
N GLU A 421 -13.29 26.56 3.43
CA GLU A 421 -12.83 26.90 2.09
C GLU A 421 -11.87 28.09 2.07
N TYR A 422 -11.15 28.25 0.96
CA TYR A 422 -10.36 29.44 0.72
C TYR A 422 -11.23 30.66 0.44
N GLY A 423 -10.73 31.83 0.83
CA GLY A 423 -11.46 33.07 0.64
C GLY A 423 -10.56 34.29 0.73
N THR A 424 -11.12 35.39 1.18
CA THR A 424 -10.41 36.66 1.39
C THR A 424 -10.34 36.97 2.88
N LEU A 425 -9.19 37.44 3.33
CA LEU A 425 -8.94 37.79 4.73
C LEU A 425 -9.75 39.05 5.11
N VAL A 426 -10.34 38.95 6.31
CA VAL A 426 -11.02 40.04 7.02
C VAL A 426 -10.61 39.97 8.50
N ASN A 427 -10.75 41.01 9.28
CA ASN A 427 -10.38 41.06 10.70
C ASN A 427 -8.92 40.66 10.95
N SER A 428 -8.04 40.85 9.96
CA SER A 428 -6.65 40.42 9.94
C SER A 428 -5.65 41.57 9.83
N GLY A 429 -6.10 42.81 10.12
CA GLY A 429 -5.26 44.00 10.13
C GLY A 429 -4.63 44.30 8.77
N GLU A 430 -3.32 44.41 8.73
CA GLU A 430 -2.57 44.71 7.49
C GLU A 430 -2.70 43.62 6.41
N TYR A 431 -3.18 42.44 6.76
CA TYR A 431 -3.40 41.31 5.85
C TYR A 431 -4.81 41.26 5.26
N ASP A 432 -5.70 42.19 5.64
CA ASP A 432 -7.07 42.28 5.11
C ASP A 432 -7.08 42.41 3.58
N GLY A 433 -7.99 41.69 2.95
CA GLY A 433 -8.16 41.71 1.50
C GLY A 433 -7.22 40.81 0.71
N LEU A 434 -6.25 40.19 1.35
CA LEU A 434 -5.41 39.18 0.72
C LEU A 434 -6.17 37.87 0.52
N ASP A 435 -5.80 37.16 -0.52
CA ASP A 435 -6.15 35.74 -0.69
C ASP A 435 -5.17 34.84 0.07
N PHE A 436 -5.40 33.53 0.03
CA PHE A 436 -4.56 32.54 0.69
C PHE A 436 -3.07 32.69 0.35
N ARG A 437 -2.72 32.82 -0.94
CA ARG A 437 -1.32 32.93 -1.39
C ARG A 437 -0.66 34.21 -0.91
N GLY A 438 -1.35 35.31 -1.09
CA GLY A 438 -0.88 36.62 -0.63
C GLY A 438 -0.65 36.65 0.88
N ALA A 439 -1.59 36.09 1.64
CA ALA A 439 -1.46 35.99 3.10
C ALA A 439 -0.32 35.04 3.51
N PHE A 440 -0.19 33.88 2.86
CA PHE A 440 0.88 32.94 3.12
C PHE A 440 2.27 33.61 2.93
N ASP A 441 2.46 34.25 1.79
CA ASP A 441 3.74 34.88 1.47
C ASP A 441 4.06 36.06 2.39
N ALA A 442 3.08 36.90 2.72
CA ALA A 442 3.25 38.05 3.62
C ALA A 442 3.56 37.61 5.06
N LEU A 443 2.82 36.62 5.58
CA LEU A 443 3.05 36.08 6.92
C LEU A 443 4.38 35.33 7.03
N ALA A 444 4.76 34.56 5.99
CA ALA A 444 6.05 33.89 5.95
C ALA A 444 7.20 34.91 6.02
N ALA A 445 7.16 35.95 5.18
CA ALA A 445 8.16 37.01 5.20
C ALA A 445 8.20 37.74 6.55
N HIS A 446 7.05 38.01 7.17
CA HIS A 446 6.98 38.64 8.49
C HIS A 446 7.69 37.76 9.53
N PHE A 447 7.35 36.48 9.68
CA PHE A 447 7.91 35.61 10.70
C PHE A 447 9.38 35.28 10.48
N GLU A 448 9.82 35.13 9.23
CA GLU A 448 11.22 34.94 8.88
C GLU A 448 12.05 36.18 9.25
N ASN A 449 11.55 37.42 9.02
CA ASN A 449 12.21 38.65 9.35
C ASN A 449 12.36 38.89 10.87
N VAL A 450 11.34 38.52 11.66
CA VAL A 450 11.39 38.68 13.12
C VAL A 450 12.02 37.48 13.83
N GLY A 451 12.37 36.42 13.09
CA GLY A 451 12.96 35.20 13.66
C GLY A 451 12.00 34.34 14.51
N MET A 452 10.69 34.54 14.37
CA MET A 452 9.66 33.82 15.14
C MET A 452 8.96 32.71 14.33
N GLY A 453 9.43 32.40 13.15
CA GLY A 453 8.87 31.35 12.32
C GLY A 453 9.60 31.21 10.99
N ARG A 454 9.21 30.21 10.23
CA ARG A 454 9.79 29.90 8.91
C ARG A 454 8.86 29.06 8.07
N ARG A 455 9.03 29.10 6.76
CA ARG A 455 8.45 28.12 5.84
C ARG A 455 8.97 26.72 6.14
N LYS A 456 8.11 25.75 6.12
CA LYS A 456 8.47 24.36 6.34
C LYS A 456 7.62 23.43 5.49
N VAL A 457 8.28 22.41 4.95
CA VAL A 457 7.63 21.27 4.31
C VAL A 457 7.63 20.12 5.30
N ASN A 458 6.46 19.57 5.56
CA ASN A 458 6.27 18.36 6.35
C ASN A 458 5.73 17.25 5.46
N PHE A 459 6.04 16.02 5.84
CA PHE A 459 5.50 14.82 5.22
C PHE A 459 4.73 14.01 6.26
N ARG A 460 3.59 13.44 5.86
CA ARG A 460 2.84 12.50 6.70
C ARG A 460 3.57 11.17 6.81
N LEU A 461 4.30 10.79 5.76
CA LEU A 461 5.15 9.62 5.73
C LEU A 461 6.03 9.55 6.97
N ARG A 462 6.08 8.39 7.61
CA ARG A 462 6.94 8.09 8.77
C ARG A 462 8.02 7.13 8.37
N ASP A 463 9.12 7.13 9.12
CA ASP A 463 10.19 6.17 8.91
C ASP A 463 9.70 4.74 9.07
N TRP A 464 10.23 3.86 8.26
CA TRP A 464 9.83 2.46 8.20
C TRP A 464 10.39 1.66 9.37
N GLY A 465 9.51 1.25 10.29
CA GLY A 465 9.86 0.38 11.41
C GLY A 465 10.02 -1.07 10.95
N VAL A 466 11.24 -1.58 11.00
CA VAL A 466 11.57 -2.92 10.46
C VAL A 466 11.69 -4.01 11.51
N SER A 467 11.66 -3.71 12.80
CA SER A 467 11.72 -4.71 13.87
C SER A 467 10.44 -5.51 14.02
N ARG A 468 10.56 -6.83 14.11
CA ARG A 468 9.46 -7.74 14.48
C ARG A 468 9.94 -8.68 15.57
N GLN A 469 9.17 -8.80 16.66
CA GLN A 469 9.44 -9.70 17.78
C GLN A 469 8.91 -11.09 17.45
N ARG A 470 9.40 -11.66 16.36
CA ARG A 470 8.98 -12.95 15.80
C ARG A 470 10.18 -13.80 15.47
N TYR A 471 9.94 -15.11 15.38
CA TYR A 471 11.00 -16.06 15.06
C TYR A 471 11.19 -16.21 13.56
N TRP A 472 10.10 -16.50 12.80
CA TRP A 472 10.20 -16.81 11.37
C TRP A 472 10.37 -15.54 10.54
N GLY A 473 11.58 -15.02 10.49
CA GLY A 473 12.01 -13.82 9.79
C GLY A 473 13.53 -13.74 9.73
N CYS A 474 14.07 -12.89 8.87
CA CYS A 474 15.49 -12.65 8.78
C CYS A 474 16.00 -11.96 10.05
N PRO A 475 17.01 -12.52 10.76
CA PRO A 475 17.57 -11.89 11.95
C PRO A 475 18.21 -10.54 11.63
N ILE A 476 17.94 -9.53 12.47
CA ILE A 476 18.57 -8.21 12.34
C ILE A 476 20.03 -8.32 12.76
N PRO A 477 21.00 -7.96 11.88
CA PRO A 477 22.42 -8.19 12.10
C PRO A 477 23.08 -7.14 13.01
N VAL A 478 22.66 -7.12 14.28
CA VAL A 478 23.17 -6.18 15.30
C VAL A 478 23.66 -6.93 16.54
N ILE A 479 24.70 -6.39 17.14
CA ILE A 479 25.31 -6.87 18.38
C ILE A 479 25.25 -5.76 19.41
N TYR A 480 24.85 -6.09 20.63
CA TYR A 480 24.87 -5.20 21.79
C TYR A 480 26.06 -5.53 22.69
N ASP A 481 26.92 -4.51 22.92
CA ASP A 481 28.02 -4.64 23.86
C ASP A 481 27.51 -4.63 25.34
N LYS A 482 28.41 -4.79 26.29
CA LYS A 482 28.10 -4.80 27.72
C LYS A 482 27.45 -3.51 28.25
N ASP A 483 27.64 -2.39 27.52
CA ASP A 483 27.10 -1.09 27.86
C ASP A 483 25.77 -0.81 27.15
N GLY A 484 25.29 -1.76 26.32
CA GLY A 484 24.04 -1.69 25.55
C GLY A 484 24.16 -0.91 24.24
N ASN A 485 25.39 -0.55 23.81
CA ASN A 485 25.57 0.09 22.51
C ASN A 485 25.40 -0.91 21.37
N ALA A 486 24.70 -0.47 20.33
CA ALA A 486 24.43 -1.27 19.16
C ALA A 486 25.54 -1.14 18.11
N HIS A 487 26.04 -2.27 17.65
CA HIS A 487 27.07 -2.37 16.62
C HIS A 487 26.59 -3.27 15.48
N PRO A 488 26.85 -2.93 14.19
CA PRO A 488 26.55 -3.81 13.09
C PRO A 488 27.44 -5.08 13.19
N VAL A 489 26.88 -6.22 12.84
CA VAL A 489 27.68 -7.44 12.65
C VAL A 489 28.67 -7.21 11.52
N PRO A 490 29.99 -7.53 11.70
CA PRO A 490 30.97 -7.44 10.64
C PRO A 490 30.57 -8.26 9.40
N GLU A 491 30.83 -7.73 8.20
CA GLU A 491 30.38 -8.37 6.95
C GLU A 491 30.95 -9.78 6.75
N ASP A 492 32.14 -10.06 7.26
CA ASP A 492 32.79 -11.39 7.21
C ASP A 492 32.17 -12.40 8.19
N GLN A 493 31.29 -11.96 9.09
CA GLN A 493 30.55 -12.80 10.02
C GLN A 493 29.07 -12.98 9.60
N LEU A 494 28.67 -12.41 8.47
CA LEU A 494 27.35 -12.62 7.90
C LEU A 494 27.31 -13.94 7.08
N PRO A 495 26.14 -14.60 7.04
CA PRO A 495 24.87 -14.23 7.66
C PRO A 495 24.80 -14.55 9.17
N VAL A 496 24.02 -13.76 9.91
CA VAL A 496 23.47 -14.21 11.20
C VAL A 496 22.38 -15.20 10.87
N VAL A 497 22.65 -16.49 11.11
CA VAL A 497 21.77 -17.58 10.67
C VAL A 497 20.62 -17.79 11.67
N LEU A 498 19.38 -17.86 11.15
CA LEU A 498 18.22 -18.28 11.91
C LEU A 498 18.27 -19.81 12.09
N PRO A 499 18.19 -20.34 13.33
CA PRO A 499 18.14 -21.79 13.55
C PRO A 499 16.79 -22.33 13.03
N GLU A 500 16.81 -23.41 12.25
CA GLU A 500 15.59 -23.99 11.63
C GLU A 500 14.94 -25.10 12.48
N ASP A 501 15.76 -25.82 13.25
CA ASP A 501 15.31 -26.91 14.13
C ASP A 501 14.95 -26.37 15.52
N VAL A 502 13.80 -25.73 15.63
CA VAL A 502 13.32 -25.17 16.89
C VAL A 502 11.98 -25.78 17.29
N ALA A 503 11.79 -26.00 18.59
CA ALA A 503 10.51 -26.33 19.16
C ALA A 503 9.90 -25.06 19.78
N PHE A 504 8.65 -24.78 19.47
CA PHE A 504 7.90 -23.72 20.16
C PHE A 504 7.48 -24.21 21.55
N SER A 505 8.21 -23.76 22.57
CA SER A 505 7.86 -23.98 23.97
C SER A 505 7.28 -22.72 24.58
N GLY A 506 6.05 -22.36 24.24
CA GLY A 506 5.39 -21.17 24.75
C GLY A 506 5.25 -20.03 23.72
N VAL A 507 5.07 -18.82 24.20
CA VAL A 507 4.70 -17.63 23.40
C VAL A 507 5.91 -16.82 22.97
N GLN A 508 7.05 -16.99 23.62
CA GLN A 508 8.27 -16.24 23.33
C GLN A 508 8.98 -16.76 22.08
N SER A 509 9.51 -15.84 21.25
CA SER A 509 10.36 -16.21 20.10
C SER A 509 11.51 -17.14 20.53
N PRO A 510 11.71 -18.29 19.85
CA PRO A 510 12.77 -19.23 20.17
C PRO A 510 14.16 -18.61 20.24
N ILE A 511 14.53 -17.70 19.33
CA ILE A 511 15.83 -17.02 19.33
C ILE A 511 15.99 -16.08 20.54
N LYS A 512 14.90 -15.51 21.05
CA LYS A 512 14.91 -14.71 22.27
C LYS A 512 15.02 -15.60 23.51
N ALA A 513 14.40 -16.78 23.48
CA ALA A 513 14.42 -17.72 24.57
C ALA A 513 15.77 -18.48 24.69
N ASP A 514 16.51 -18.62 23.61
CA ASP A 514 17.79 -19.36 23.58
C ASP A 514 18.98 -18.46 23.95
N PRO A 515 19.54 -18.61 25.18
CA PRO A 515 20.69 -17.82 25.60
C PRO A 515 21.97 -18.17 24.84
N GLU A 516 22.10 -19.37 24.28
CA GLU A 516 23.29 -19.76 23.52
C GLU A 516 23.31 -19.09 22.15
N TRP A 517 22.17 -19.02 21.47
CA TRP A 517 22.07 -18.29 20.21
C TRP A 517 22.35 -16.79 20.38
N ARG A 518 21.89 -16.18 21.50
CA ARG A 518 22.12 -14.76 21.77
C ARG A 518 23.58 -14.41 22.03
N LYS A 519 24.38 -15.32 22.62
CA LYS A 519 25.78 -15.06 22.96
C LYS A 519 26.64 -14.80 21.72
N THR A 520 27.45 -13.75 21.79
CA THR A 520 28.43 -13.38 20.78
C THR A 520 29.57 -12.58 21.44
N VAL A 521 30.39 -11.96 20.62
CA VAL A 521 31.46 -11.05 21.07
C VAL A 521 31.32 -9.69 20.43
N SER A 522 31.67 -8.65 21.16
CA SER A 522 31.70 -7.28 20.66
C SER A 522 32.69 -7.15 19.51
N PRO A 523 32.31 -6.55 18.36
CA PRO A 523 33.21 -6.31 17.25
C PRO A 523 34.27 -5.22 17.56
N VAL A 524 34.10 -4.49 18.68
CA VAL A 524 34.99 -3.39 19.08
C VAL A 524 36.20 -3.89 19.88
N ASP A 525 35.95 -4.75 20.89
CA ASP A 525 36.97 -5.17 21.87
C ASP A 525 37.01 -6.66 22.15
N GLY A 526 36.17 -7.46 21.51
CA GLY A 526 36.08 -8.91 21.72
C GLY A 526 35.45 -9.33 23.06
N SER A 527 34.91 -8.40 23.85
CA SER A 527 34.19 -8.69 25.09
C SER A 527 32.88 -9.45 24.84
N PRO A 528 32.37 -10.18 25.87
CA PRO A 528 31.06 -10.83 25.75
C PRO A 528 29.96 -9.82 25.37
N ALA A 529 29.13 -10.21 24.42
CA ALA A 529 28.06 -9.38 23.84
C ALA A 529 26.83 -10.24 23.52
N GLU A 530 25.73 -9.61 23.15
CA GLU A 530 24.49 -10.30 22.76
C GLU A 530 24.02 -9.85 21.39
N ARG A 531 23.45 -10.81 20.63
CA ARG A 531 22.78 -10.52 19.34
C ARG A 531 21.43 -9.88 19.57
N GLU A 532 21.03 -9.06 18.60
CA GLU A 532 19.62 -8.67 18.44
C GLU A 532 18.73 -9.90 18.25
N THR A 533 17.55 -9.88 18.84
CA THR A 533 16.58 -11.00 18.77
C THR A 533 15.32 -10.66 17.97
N ASP A 534 15.21 -9.45 17.48
CA ASP A 534 14.18 -9.07 16.52
C ASP A 534 14.56 -9.55 15.12
N THR A 535 13.55 -9.85 14.31
CA THR A 535 13.69 -10.16 12.90
C THR A 535 13.17 -9.00 12.05
N PHE A 536 13.50 -8.98 10.76
CA PHE A 536 12.99 -7.96 9.85
C PHE A 536 11.50 -8.12 9.56
N ASP A 537 10.87 -7.01 9.25
CA ASP A 537 9.62 -6.95 8.51
C ASP A 537 9.80 -7.62 7.14
N THR A 538 8.87 -8.51 6.77
CA THR A 538 8.97 -9.29 5.52
C THR A 538 8.93 -8.44 4.24
N PHE A 539 8.55 -7.18 4.33
CA PHE A 539 8.72 -6.23 3.22
C PHE A 539 10.19 -5.90 2.92
N MET A 540 11.12 -6.19 3.84
CA MET A 540 12.56 -6.08 3.55
C MET A 540 12.93 -7.02 2.41
N GLU A 541 12.56 -8.30 2.52
CA GLU A 541 12.84 -9.33 1.52
C GLU A 541 12.20 -9.01 0.17
N SER A 542 10.94 -8.57 0.17
CA SER A 542 10.19 -8.30 -1.06
C SER A 542 10.54 -6.97 -1.72
N SER A 543 11.34 -6.11 -1.10
CA SER A 543 11.68 -4.79 -1.66
C SER A 543 12.80 -4.82 -2.70
N TRP A 544 13.62 -5.87 -2.77
CA TRP A 544 14.78 -5.94 -3.66
C TRP A 544 14.90 -7.24 -4.46
N TYR A 545 14.01 -8.21 -4.28
CA TYR A 545 14.03 -9.54 -4.89
C TYR A 545 14.14 -9.51 -6.42
N TYR A 546 13.52 -8.53 -7.09
CA TYR A 546 13.61 -8.34 -8.55
C TYR A 546 15.06 -8.15 -9.02
N ALA A 547 15.88 -7.43 -8.24
CA ALA A 547 17.28 -7.22 -8.55
C ALA A 547 18.11 -8.50 -8.31
N ARG A 548 17.74 -9.29 -7.29
CA ARG A 548 18.38 -10.59 -7.03
C ARG A 548 18.11 -11.60 -8.14
N TYR A 549 16.89 -11.65 -8.69
CA TYR A 549 16.60 -12.46 -9.87
C TYR A 549 17.48 -12.09 -11.07
N ALA A 550 17.82 -10.83 -11.23
CA ALA A 550 18.70 -10.36 -12.29
C ALA A 550 20.15 -10.80 -12.11
N SER A 551 20.58 -11.11 -10.88
CA SER A 551 21.95 -11.41 -10.50
C SER A 551 22.09 -12.75 -9.76
N PRO A 552 21.66 -13.89 -10.34
CA PRO A 552 21.74 -15.18 -9.66
C PRO A 552 23.20 -15.54 -9.33
N GLY A 553 23.43 -15.95 -8.07
CA GLY A 553 24.76 -16.36 -7.61
C GLY A 553 25.79 -15.23 -7.44
N ALA A 554 25.38 -13.94 -7.53
CA ALA A 554 26.26 -12.83 -7.23
C ALA A 554 26.81 -12.91 -5.79
N SER A 555 28.07 -12.60 -5.59
CA SER A 555 28.73 -12.62 -4.28
C SER A 555 28.35 -11.45 -3.38
N ASP A 556 27.93 -10.34 -3.96
CA ASP A 556 27.35 -9.20 -3.25
C ASP A 556 25.83 -9.17 -3.48
N ILE A 557 25.17 -8.12 -3.03
CA ILE A 557 23.70 -7.91 -3.12
C ILE A 557 23.23 -8.19 -4.54
N VAL A 558 23.82 -7.54 -5.52
CA VAL A 558 23.68 -7.77 -6.97
C VAL A 558 25.01 -7.50 -7.67
N ASP A 559 25.11 -7.79 -8.96
CA ASP A 559 26.23 -7.44 -9.84
C ASP A 559 25.74 -6.66 -11.08
N GLU A 560 26.64 -6.41 -12.05
CA GLU A 560 26.35 -5.63 -13.25
C GLU A 560 25.17 -6.15 -14.09
N ARG A 561 24.82 -7.43 -13.96
CA ARG A 561 23.64 -8.01 -14.64
C ARG A 561 22.34 -7.35 -14.20
N ALA A 562 22.28 -6.82 -12.97
CA ALA A 562 21.14 -6.05 -12.52
C ALA A 562 20.91 -4.81 -13.40
N ASN A 563 21.98 -4.15 -13.88
CA ASN A 563 21.86 -2.98 -14.75
C ASN A 563 21.40 -3.33 -16.17
N TYR A 564 21.63 -4.56 -16.64
CA TYR A 564 21.09 -5.02 -17.91
C TYR A 564 19.56 -5.24 -17.80
N TRP A 565 19.10 -5.89 -16.75
CA TRP A 565 17.68 -6.26 -16.58
C TRP A 565 16.81 -5.14 -16.02
N ALA A 566 17.33 -4.34 -15.08
CA ALA A 566 16.57 -3.23 -14.48
C ALA A 566 16.42 -2.05 -15.46
N PRO A 567 15.30 -1.30 -15.38
CA PRO A 567 14.13 -1.57 -14.56
C PRO A 567 13.29 -2.73 -15.09
N VAL A 568 12.39 -3.28 -14.25
CA VAL A 568 11.35 -4.22 -14.66
C VAL A 568 10.46 -3.56 -15.71
N ASP A 569 10.30 -4.17 -16.89
CA ASP A 569 9.51 -3.59 -17.97
C ASP A 569 8.01 -3.70 -17.71
N GLN A 570 7.57 -4.82 -17.13
CA GLN A 570 6.20 -5.04 -16.73
C GLN A 570 6.13 -5.69 -15.36
N TYR A 571 5.59 -4.97 -14.37
CA TYR A 571 5.33 -5.46 -13.04
C TYR A 571 3.83 -5.74 -12.84
N ILE A 572 3.48 -6.86 -12.19
CA ILE A 572 2.09 -7.32 -12.09
C ILE A 572 1.81 -7.74 -10.64
N GLY A 573 0.75 -7.19 -10.04
CA GLY A 573 0.35 -7.53 -8.68
C GLY A 573 -0.95 -6.87 -8.26
N GLY A 574 -1.39 -7.09 -7.02
CA GLY A 574 -2.63 -6.54 -6.49
C GLY A 574 -2.50 -5.06 -6.12
N ILE A 575 -3.58 -4.28 -6.28
CA ILE A 575 -3.62 -2.86 -5.89
C ILE A 575 -3.50 -2.65 -4.38
N GLU A 576 -3.78 -3.67 -3.57
CA GLU A 576 -3.60 -3.66 -2.11
C GLU A 576 -2.16 -3.36 -1.68
N HIS A 577 -1.20 -3.56 -2.57
CA HIS A 577 0.23 -3.28 -2.33
C HIS A 577 0.64 -1.84 -2.64
N ALA A 578 -0.28 -0.97 -3.06
CA ALA A 578 0.03 0.37 -3.56
C ALA A 578 0.85 1.23 -2.59
N ILE A 579 0.52 1.21 -1.29
CA ILE A 579 1.12 2.06 -0.25
C ILE A 579 2.08 1.33 0.70
N LEU A 580 2.17 0.01 0.63
CA LEU A 580 3.11 -0.80 1.42
C LEU A 580 4.24 -1.30 0.53
N HIS A 581 4.09 -2.50 -0.04
CA HIS A 581 5.13 -3.13 -0.85
C HIS A 581 5.66 -2.21 -1.97
N LEU A 582 4.78 -1.58 -2.77
CA LEU A 582 5.23 -0.75 -3.91
C LEU A 582 5.96 0.52 -3.47
N LEU A 583 5.64 1.10 -2.33
CA LEU A 583 6.36 2.25 -1.80
C LEU A 583 7.74 1.83 -1.29
N TYR A 584 7.83 0.71 -0.56
CA TYR A 584 9.12 0.18 -0.08
C TYR A 584 9.99 -0.34 -1.23
N PHE A 585 9.40 -0.96 -2.24
CA PHE A 585 10.05 -1.38 -3.48
C PHE A 585 10.74 -0.21 -4.20
N ARG A 586 10.06 0.94 -4.32
CA ARG A 586 10.63 2.18 -4.87
C ARG A 586 11.71 2.77 -3.96
N PHE A 587 11.47 2.82 -2.68
CA PHE A 587 12.44 3.32 -1.70
C PHE A 587 13.72 2.47 -1.69
N TYR A 588 13.59 1.14 -1.63
CA TYR A 588 14.74 0.25 -1.60
C TYR A 588 15.55 0.31 -2.90
N HIS A 589 14.89 0.49 -4.03
CA HIS A 589 15.56 0.73 -5.31
C HIS A 589 16.46 1.97 -5.28
N LYS A 590 15.99 3.07 -4.66
CA LYS A 590 16.80 4.28 -4.49
C LYS A 590 18.00 4.01 -3.58
N LEU A 591 17.85 3.20 -2.55
CA LEU A 591 18.97 2.77 -1.70
C LEU A 591 20.00 1.94 -2.48
N LEU A 592 19.55 1.03 -3.36
CA LEU A 592 20.44 0.26 -4.24
C LEU A 592 21.16 1.17 -5.26
N ARG A 593 20.46 2.15 -5.83
CA ARG A 593 21.04 3.15 -6.72
C ARG A 593 22.13 3.96 -6.02
N ASP A 594 21.85 4.49 -4.84
CA ASP A 594 22.77 5.31 -4.06
C ASP A 594 23.96 4.51 -3.49
N ALA A 595 23.81 3.19 -3.45
CA ALA A 595 24.91 2.27 -3.15
C ALA A 595 25.70 1.83 -4.41
N GLY A 596 25.28 2.25 -5.61
CA GLY A 596 25.95 1.96 -6.88
C GLY A 596 25.62 0.58 -7.48
N PHE A 597 24.57 -0.09 -7.02
CA PHE A 597 24.17 -1.42 -7.50
C PHE A 597 23.28 -1.38 -8.74
N VAL A 598 22.48 -0.32 -8.89
CA VAL A 598 21.62 -0.08 -10.05
C VAL A 598 21.77 1.37 -10.53
N ASN A 599 21.51 1.63 -11.81
CA ASN A 599 21.70 2.93 -12.44
C ASN A 599 20.38 3.61 -12.86
N THR A 600 19.25 3.09 -12.43
CA THR A 600 17.92 3.62 -12.72
C THR A 600 17.26 4.23 -11.48
N ASP A 601 16.34 5.17 -11.68
CA ASP A 601 15.70 5.89 -10.56
C ASP A 601 14.48 5.16 -10.00
N GLU A 602 13.81 4.35 -10.83
CA GLU A 602 12.61 3.61 -10.44
C GLU A 602 12.75 2.13 -10.81
N PRO A 603 12.20 1.21 -10.01
CA PRO A 603 12.40 -0.22 -10.19
C PRO A 603 11.59 -0.84 -11.32
N ALA A 604 10.49 -0.20 -11.75
CA ALA A 604 9.60 -0.72 -12.77
C ALA A 604 9.00 0.39 -13.64
N ILE A 605 8.92 0.12 -14.96
CA ILE A 605 8.37 1.06 -15.96
C ILE A 605 6.84 1.01 -15.97
N ASN A 606 6.28 -0.20 -16.09
CA ASN A 606 4.84 -0.40 -16.17
C ASN A 606 4.36 -1.25 -14.99
N LEU A 607 3.23 -0.85 -14.42
CA LEU A 607 2.54 -1.58 -13.36
C LEU A 607 1.13 -1.95 -13.84
N LEU A 608 0.79 -3.23 -13.75
CA LEU A 608 -0.56 -3.72 -13.97
C LEU A 608 -1.12 -4.20 -12.62
N CYS A 609 -2.18 -3.55 -12.16
CA CYS A 609 -2.93 -4.00 -10.99
C CYS A 609 -4.04 -4.94 -11.46
N GLN A 610 -3.90 -6.24 -11.17
CA GLN A 610 -4.91 -7.22 -11.57
C GLN A 610 -6.19 -7.08 -10.74
N GLY A 611 -7.32 -7.34 -11.40
CA GLY A 611 -8.61 -7.46 -10.72
C GLY A 611 -8.72 -8.78 -9.95
N MET A 612 -9.60 -8.80 -8.96
CA MET A 612 -9.84 -9.97 -8.11
C MET A 612 -10.59 -11.09 -8.87
N VAL A 613 -10.40 -12.33 -8.43
CA VAL A 613 -11.30 -13.43 -8.80
C VAL A 613 -12.41 -13.49 -7.78
N VAL A 614 -13.65 -13.42 -8.26
CA VAL A 614 -14.87 -13.42 -7.45
C VAL A 614 -15.74 -14.60 -7.80
N ALA A 615 -16.54 -15.06 -6.84
CA ALA A 615 -17.51 -16.13 -7.03
C ALA A 615 -18.76 -15.89 -6.17
N GLU A 616 -19.85 -16.55 -6.54
CA GLU A 616 -21.06 -16.59 -5.75
C GLU A 616 -20.78 -17.16 -4.35
N THR A 617 -21.52 -16.70 -3.34
CA THR A 617 -21.43 -17.18 -1.96
C THR A 617 -22.77 -17.72 -1.48
N TYR A 618 -22.74 -18.82 -0.72
CA TYR A 618 -23.93 -19.50 -0.19
C TYR A 618 -23.72 -19.82 1.29
N TYR A 619 -24.75 -19.59 2.10
CA TYR A 619 -24.64 -19.83 3.54
C TYR A 619 -25.95 -20.23 4.18
N ARG A 620 -25.88 -20.85 5.37
CA ARG A 620 -26.98 -20.95 6.32
C ARG A 620 -26.66 -20.15 7.57
N GLU A 621 -27.66 -19.49 8.09
CA GLU A 621 -27.54 -18.76 9.34
C GLU A 621 -28.00 -19.62 10.49
N ALA A 622 -27.15 -19.80 11.52
CA ALA A 622 -27.50 -20.52 12.73
C ALA A 622 -28.32 -19.63 13.68
N ALA A 623 -28.93 -20.23 14.69
CA ALA A 623 -29.77 -19.53 15.66
C ALA A 623 -29.02 -18.43 16.48
N ASP A 624 -27.70 -18.51 16.55
CA ASP A 624 -26.81 -17.53 17.21
C ASP A 624 -26.34 -16.40 16.27
N GLY A 625 -26.83 -16.37 15.01
CA GLY A 625 -26.44 -15.40 13.98
C GLY A 625 -25.14 -15.74 13.25
N SER A 626 -24.46 -16.83 13.60
CA SER A 626 -23.29 -17.30 12.86
C SER A 626 -23.67 -17.84 11.48
N LYS A 627 -22.75 -17.70 10.49
CA LYS A 627 -22.98 -18.18 9.13
C LYS A 627 -22.08 -19.36 8.81
N GLU A 628 -22.69 -20.46 8.40
CA GLU A 628 -22.01 -21.60 7.81
C GLU A 628 -21.97 -21.43 6.28
N TRP A 629 -20.77 -21.36 5.70
CA TRP A 629 -20.56 -21.12 4.28
C TRP A 629 -20.33 -22.39 3.51
N PHE A 630 -21.02 -22.54 2.37
CA PHE A 630 -20.95 -23.70 1.49
C PHE A 630 -20.25 -23.38 0.18
N ASN A 631 -19.47 -24.36 -0.32
CA ASN A 631 -18.79 -24.18 -1.59
C ASN A 631 -19.83 -24.12 -2.73
N PRO A 632 -19.73 -23.20 -3.68
CA PRO A 632 -20.65 -23.12 -4.83
C PRO A 632 -20.76 -24.45 -5.64
N ALA A 633 -19.69 -25.25 -5.67
CA ALA A 633 -19.71 -26.55 -6.32
C ALA A 633 -20.65 -27.55 -5.63
N ASP A 634 -20.97 -27.38 -4.35
CA ASP A 634 -21.85 -28.24 -3.57
C ASP A 634 -23.30 -27.75 -3.54
N VAL A 635 -23.63 -26.70 -4.29
CA VAL A 635 -24.95 -26.07 -4.31
C VAL A 635 -25.57 -26.19 -5.70
N ASP A 636 -26.84 -26.62 -5.74
CA ASP A 636 -27.66 -26.56 -6.94
C ASP A 636 -28.45 -25.26 -6.97
N VAL A 637 -28.28 -24.49 -8.06
CA VAL A 637 -28.88 -23.17 -8.22
C VAL A 637 -30.01 -23.18 -9.27
N THR A 638 -31.10 -22.49 -8.96
CA THR A 638 -32.16 -22.17 -9.90
C THR A 638 -31.99 -20.76 -10.40
N ARG A 639 -31.94 -20.55 -11.72
CA ARG A 639 -31.79 -19.24 -12.34
C ARG A 639 -33.07 -18.80 -13.07
N ASP A 640 -33.36 -17.51 -13.07
CA ASP A 640 -34.45 -16.94 -13.86
C ASP A 640 -34.06 -16.81 -15.36
N GLU A 641 -35.01 -16.36 -16.19
CA GLU A 641 -34.80 -16.13 -17.63
C GLU A 641 -33.68 -15.10 -17.94
N LYS A 642 -33.30 -14.30 -16.96
CA LYS A 642 -32.20 -13.32 -17.04
C LYS A 642 -30.88 -13.84 -16.47
N GLY A 643 -30.83 -15.12 -16.09
CA GLY A 643 -29.66 -15.79 -15.54
C GLY A 643 -29.35 -15.47 -14.06
N ARG A 644 -30.22 -14.75 -13.35
CA ARG A 644 -30.02 -14.40 -11.91
C ARG A 644 -30.42 -15.60 -11.05
N VAL A 645 -29.64 -15.88 -10.01
CA VAL A 645 -29.96 -16.95 -9.03
C VAL A 645 -31.18 -16.52 -8.24
N VAL A 646 -32.24 -17.34 -8.30
CA VAL A 646 -33.52 -17.14 -7.60
C VAL A 646 -33.78 -18.20 -6.53
N GLY A 647 -32.99 -19.25 -6.49
CA GLY A 647 -33.06 -20.30 -5.48
C GLY A 647 -31.75 -21.09 -5.45
N ALA A 648 -31.42 -21.62 -4.27
CA ALA A 648 -30.24 -22.43 -4.07
C ALA A 648 -30.51 -23.51 -3.01
N VAL A 649 -30.03 -24.72 -3.25
CA VAL A 649 -30.16 -25.86 -2.32
C VAL A 649 -28.81 -26.58 -2.21
N LEU A 650 -28.45 -27.02 -1.01
CA LEU A 650 -27.24 -27.80 -0.79
C LEU A 650 -27.46 -29.25 -1.31
N LYS A 651 -26.56 -29.73 -2.16
CA LYS A 651 -26.64 -31.08 -2.77
C LYS A 651 -26.66 -32.19 -1.74
N ALA A 652 -25.94 -32.03 -0.64
CA ALA A 652 -25.77 -33.06 0.38
C ALA A 652 -27.07 -33.41 1.12
N ASP A 653 -27.95 -32.43 1.32
CA ASP A 653 -29.16 -32.63 2.13
C ASP A 653 -30.45 -32.11 1.47
N GLY A 654 -30.36 -31.52 0.28
CA GLY A 654 -31.49 -30.96 -0.46
C GLY A 654 -32.18 -29.77 0.21
N GLN A 655 -31.59 -29.19 1.26
CA GLN A 655 -32.19 -28.09 1.99
C GLN A 655 -31.76 -26.72 1.41
N PRO A 656 -32.61 -25.67 1.52
CA PRO A 656 -32.32 -24.36 1.03
C PRO A 656 -31.08 -23.75 1.71
N VAL A 657 -30.33 -22.97 0.91
CA VAL A 657 -29.25 -22.09 1.37
C VAL A 657 -29.51 -20.64 0.95
N SER A 658 -29.10 -19.72 1.75
CA SER A 658 -29.19 -18.30 1.45
C SER A 658 -28.09 -17.86 0.45
N ILE A 659 -28.42 -16.91 -0.43
CA ILE A 659 -27.51 -16.36 -1.43
C ILE A 659 -26.82 -15.14 -0.80
N GLY A 660 -25.49 -15.17 -0.68
CA GLY A 660 -24.68 -14.09 -0.08
C GLY A 660 -24.17 -13.05 -1.08
N GLY A 661 -24.38 -13.28 -2.39
CA GLY A 661 -23.87 -12.40 -3.46
C GLY A 661 -22.54 -12.87 -4.03
N ILE A 662 -21.97 -12.04 -4.94
CA ILE A 662 -20.68 -12.29 -5.59
C ILE A 662 -19.61 -11.58 -4.79
N GLU A 663 -18.67 -12.34 -4.25
CA GLU A 663 -17.59 -11.81 -3.40
C GLU A 663 -16.22 -12.36 -3.82
N LYS A 664 -15.14 -11.71 -3.34
CA LYS A 664 -13.78 -12.21 -3.50
C LYS A 664 -13.69 -13.65 -3.00
N MET A 665 -13.04 -14.52 -3.77
CA MET A 665 -12.77 -15.89 -3.33
C MET A 665 -11.93 -15.90 -2.06
N SER A 666 -12.40 -16.56 -1.01
CA SER A 666 -11.72 -16.66 0.28
C SER A 666 -12.01 -17.98 0.99
N LYS A 667 -11.06 -18.42 1.82
CA LYS A 667 -11.25 -19.61 2.66
C LYS A 667 -12.38 -19.42 3.68
N SER A 668 -12.53 -18.20 4.20
CA SER A 668 -13.57 -17.87 5.20
C SER A 668 -14.99 -17.93 4.65
N LYS A 669 -15.18 -17.65 3.37
CA LYS A 669 -16.46 -17.72 2.67
C LYS A 669 -16.68 -19.06 1.96
N ASN A 670 -15.70 -19.96 1.98
CA ASN A 670 -15.70 -21.24 1.29
C ASN A 670 -16.18 -21.17 -0.19
N ASN A 671 -15.91 -20.04 -0.87
CA ASN A 671 -16.30 -19.81 -2.26
C ASN A 671 -15.12 -19.95 -3.24
N GLY A 672 -14.01 -20.53 -2.79
CA GLY A 672 -12.84 -20.78 -3.62
C GLY A 672 -13.02 -22.00 -4.54
N VAL A 673 -12.40 -21.90 -5.71
CA VAL A 673 -12.26 -23.02 -6.66
C VAL A 673 -10.83 -23.53 -6.56
N ASP A 674 -10.67 -24.86 -6.46
CA ASP A 674 -9.36 -25.50 -6.44
C ASP A 674 -8.75 -25.50 -7.85
N PRO A 675 -7.63 -24.79 -8.09
CA PRO A 675 -6.98 -24.78 -9.39
C PRO A 675 -6.54 -26.16 -9.85
N GLN A 676 -6.07 -27.02 -8.93
CA GLN A 676 -5.60 -28.37 -9.28
C GLN A 676 -6.73 -29.23 -9.84
N ALA A 677 -7.90 -29.20 -9.18
CA ALA A 677 -9.08 -29.93 -9.66
C ALA A 677 -9.53 -29.47 -11.08
N MET A 678 -9.41 -28.16 -11.35
CA MET A 678 -9.73 -27.61 -12.67
C MET A 678 -8.70 -28.01 -13.73
N VAL A 679 -7.41 -28.00 -13.40
CA VAL A 679 -6.34 -28.45 -14.30
C VAL A 679 -6.46 -29.94 -14.59
N ASP A 680 -6.77 -30.76 -13.59
CA ASP A 680 -6.96 -32.21 -13.78
C ASP A 680 -8.16 -32.51 -14.65
N LYS A 681 -9.25 -31.76 -14.55
CA LYS A 681 -10.48 -31.97 -15.32
C LYS A 681 -10.39 -31.40 -16.74
N TYR A 682 -9.83 -30.21 -16.93
CA TYR A 682 -9.91 -29.49 -18.20
C TYR A 682 -8.54 -29.21 -18.87
N GLY A 683 -7.45 -29.42 -18.15
CA GLY A 683 -6.10 -29.05 -18.59
C GLY A 683 -5.70 -27.62 -18.21
N ALA A 684 -4.39 -27.40 -18.11
CA ALA A 684 -3.80 -26.11 -17.77
C ALA A 684 -4.08 -25.03 -18.82
N ASP A 685 -3.98 -25.37 -20.11
CA ASP A 685 -4.25 -24.44 -21.20
C ASP A 685 -5.68 -23.92 -21.19
N THR A 686 -6.66 -24.76 -20.85
CA THR A 686 -8.06 -24.36 -20.71
C THR A 686 -8.27 -23.38 -19.57
N VAL A 687 -7.69 -23.68 -18.40
CA VAL A 687 -7.82 -22.82 -17.20
C VAL A 687 -7.15 -21.46 -17.44
N ARG A 688 -5.97 -21.43 -18.03
CA ARG A 688 -5.26 -20.21 -18.41
C ARG A 688 -6.03 -19.39 -19.44
N LEU A 689 -6.55 -20.04 -20.49
CA LEU A 689 -7.35 -19.38 -21.52
C LEU A 689 -8.63 -18.74 -20.94
N PHE A 690 -9.34 -19.45 -20.08
CA PHE A 690 -10.51 -18.89 -19.40
C PHE A 690 -10.14 -17.67 -18.54
N SER A 691 -9.06 -17.74 -17.77
CA SER A 691 -8.59 -16.65 -16.91
C SER A 691 -8.31 -15.37 -17.70
N MET A 692 -7.92 -15.47 -18.97
CA MET A 692 -7.65 -14.33 -19.87
C MET A 692 -8.87 -13.88 -20.66
N PHE A 693 -9.80 -14.80 -20.94
CA PHE A 693 -10.99 -14.49 -21.72
C PHE A 693 -12.10 -13.84 -20.91
N ALA A 694 -12.29 -14.24 -19.66
CA ALA A 694 -13.46 -13.90 -18.85
C ALA A 694 -13.58 -12.41 -18.52
N ALA A 695 -12.45 -11.69 -18.37
CA ALA A 695 -12.44 -10.26 -18.08
C ALA A 695 -11.10 -9.61 -18.48
N PRO A 696 -11.07 -8.29 -18.74
CA PRO A 696 -9.81 -7.54 -18.82
C PRO A 696 -8.94 -7.73 -17.57
N PRO A 697 -7.61 -7.65 -17.67
CA PRO A 697 -6.71 -7.99 -16.56
C PRO A 697 -6.91 -7.15 -15.29
N ASP A 698 -7.28 -5.89 -15.44
CA ASP A 698 -7.51 -4.92 -14.36
C ASP A 698 -8.92 -4.99 -13.73
N GLN A 699 -9.84 -5.73 -14.34
CA GLN A 699 -11.20 -5.89 -13.84
C GLN A 699 -11.39 -7.23 -13.09
N SER A 700 -12.38 -7.27 -12.19
CA SER A 700 -12.72 -8.50 -11.49
C SER A 700 -13.22 -9.57 -12.45
N LEU A 701 -12.76 -10.81 -12.22
CA LEU A 701 -13.17 -11.99 -12.97
C LEU A 701 -14.20 -12.79 -12.15
N GLU A 702 -15.39 -12.93 -12.67
CA GLU A 702 -16.38 -13.83 -12.09
C GLU A 702 -16.13 -15.26 -12.58
N TRP A 703 -15.92 -16.19 -11.66
CA TRP A 703 -15.69 -17.59 -11.99
C TRP A 703 -16.97 -18.25 -12.46
N ASN A 704 -16.89 -18.97 -13.59
CA ASN A 704 -18.01 -19.61 -14.25
C ASN A 704 -17.55 -20.89 -14.95
N GLU A 705 -17.98 -22.05 -14.45
CA GLU A 705 -17.55 -23.34 -14.97
C GLU A 705 -18.01 -23.57 -16.42
N ALA A 706 -19.21 -23.10 -16.81
CA ALA A 706 -19.67 -23.20 -18.20
C ALA A 706 -18.78 -22.44 -19.17
N GLY A 707 -18.18 -21.33 -18.74
CA GLY A 707 -17.16 -20.60 -19.50
C GLY A 707 -15.88 -21.41 -19.68
N VAL A 708 -15.42 -22.10 -18.63
CA VAL A 708 -14.26 -23.02 -18.71
C VAL A 708 -14.52 -24.13 -19.74
N GLU A 709 -15.70 -24.76 -19.72
CA GLU A 709 -16.08 -25.74 -20.72
C GLU A 709 -16.12 -25.17 -22.14
N GLY A 710 -16.56 -23.93 -22.29
CA GLY A 710 -16.51 -23.20 -23.55
C GLY A 710 -15.10 -23.12 -24.12
N MET A 711 -14.11 -22.79 -23.27
CA MET A 711 -12.69 -22.73 -23.65
C MET A 711 -12.14 -24.12 -24.01
N ALA A 712 -12.51 -25.15 -23.25
CA ALA A 712 -12.11 -26.51 -23.58
C ALA A 712 -12.64 -26.96 -24.97
N ARG A 713 -13.89 -26.62 -25.31
CA ARG A 713 -14.44 -26.89 -26.66
C ARG A 713 -13.69 -26.15 -27.76
N PHE A 714 -13.33 -24.89 -27.53
CA PHE A 714 -12.55 -24.12 -28.47
C PHE A 714 -11.18 -24.74 -28.73
N LEU A 715 -10.42 -25.13 -27.69
CA LEU A 715 -9.13 -25.79 -27.85
C LEU A 715 -9.22 -27.13 -28.56
N LYS A 716 -10.22 -27.94 -28.26
CA LYS A 716 -10.45 -29.23 -28.97
C LYS A 716 -10.72 -29.01 -30.45
N ARG A 717 -11.50 -28.00 -30.81
CA ARG A 717 -11.77 -27.64 -32.20
C ARG A 717 -10.50 -27.14 -32.91
N LEU A 718 -9.77 -26.20 -32.29
CA LEU A 718 -8.53 -25.68 -32.81
C LEU A 718 -7.51 -26.81 -33.08
N TRP A 719 -7.37 -27.75 -32.13
CA TRP A 719 -6.47 -28.87 -32.27
C TRP A 719 -6.85 -29.76 -33.44
N ARG A 720 -8.15 -30.15 -33.56
CA ARG A 720 -8.67 -30.97 -34.65
C ARG A 720 -8.37 -30.34 -36.02
N ASP A 721 -8.66 -29.07 -36.16
CA ASP A 721 -8.53 -28.36 -37.44
C ASP A 721 -7.05 -28.21 -37.85
N LEU A 722 -6.17 -27.91 -36.87
CA LEU A 722 -4.72 -27.88 -37.12
C LEU A 722 -4.13 -29.26 -37.37
N HIS A 723 -4.58 -30.30 -36.66
CA HIS A 723 -4.12 -31.66 -36.93
C HIS A 723 -4.51 -32.13 -38.31
N ALA A 724 -5.75 -31.87 -38.73
CA ALA A 724 -6.21 -32.18 -40.09
C ALA A 724 -5.38 -31.46 -41.18
N HIS A 725 -5.00 -30.22 -40.92
CA HIS A 725 -4.15 -29.47 -41.83
C HIS A 725 -2.74 -30.08 -41.93
N VAL A 726 -2.08 -30.30 -40.80
CA VAL A 726 -0.69 -30.83 -40.73
C VAL A 726 -0.60 -32.26 -41.30
N ALA A 727 -1.66 -33.03 -41.26
CA ALA A 727 -1.74 -34.39 -41.80
C ALA A 727 -1.83 -34.43 -43.35
N GLN A 728 -2.05 -33.29 -44.02
CA GLN A 728 -2.07 -33.21 -45.45
C GLN A 728 -0.66 -33.38 -46.03
N PRO A 729 -0.46 -34.10 -47.13
CA PRO A 729 0.88 -34.34 -47.68
C PRO A 729 1.51 -33.12 -48.37
N ASP A 730 0.70 -32.18 -48.86
CA ASP A 730 1.13 -31.02 -49.61
C ASP A 730 0.62 -29.72 -48.99
N HIS A 731 1.53 -28.76 -48.78
CA HIS A 731 1.24 -27.40 -48.34
C HIS A 731 1.80 -26.41 -49.35
N PRO A 732 1.11 -26.19 -50.52
CA PRO A 732 1.59 -25.28 -51.55
C PRO A 732 1.65 -23.84 -51.04
N GLU A 733 2.61 -23.08 -51.55
CA GLU A 733 2.67 -21.64 -51.31
C GLU A 733 1.41 -20.94 -51.82
N VAL A 734 0.92 -19.96 -51.07
CA VAL A 734 -0.27 -19.20 -51.45
C VAL A 734 0.10 -18.18 -52.53
N ASP A 735 -0.46 -18.37 -53.73
CA ASP A 735 -0.44 -17.32 -54.75
C ASP A 735 -1.60 -16.34 -54.56
N PRO A 736 -1.34 -15.10 -54.13
CA PRO A 736 -2.40 -14.11 -53.88
C PRO A 736 -3.22 -13.75 -55.10
N ALA A 737 -2.64 -13.91 -56.33
CA ALA A 737 -3.34 -13.62 -57.56
C ALA A 737 -4.36 -14.67 -57.95
N ALA A 738 -4.08 -15.93 -57.59
CA ALA A 738 -4.94 -17.09 -57.91
C ALA A 738 -6.11 -17.30 -56.93
N LEU A 739 -6.17 -16.55 -55.84
CA LEU A 739 -7.23 -16.69 -54.81
C LEU A 739 -8.61 -16.30 -55.35
N ASN A 740 -9.62 -17.12 -55.07
CA ASN A 740 -11.02 -16.77 -55.30
C ASN A 740 -11.53 -15.74 -54.27
N ALA A 741 -12.78 -15.27 -54.43
CA ALA A 741 -13.36 -14.22 -53.60
C ALA A 741 -13.43 -14.63 -52.12
N ALA A 742 -13.82 -15.86 -51.77
CA ALA A 742 -13.91 -16.37 -50.41
C ALA A 742 -12.51 -16.45 -49.77
N GLN A 743 -11.53 -16.97 -50.49
CA GLN A 743 -10.14 -17.05 -50.01
C GLN A 743 -9.51 -15.66 -49.81
N LYS A 744 -9.82 -14.68 -50.65
CA LYS A 744 -9.39 -13.29 -50.47
C LYS A 744 -10.03 -12.67 -49.21
N THR A 745 -11.30 -12.97 -48.95
CA THR A 745 -11.99 -12.51 -47.72
C THR A 745 -11.35 -13.10 -46.47
N LEU A 746 -11.12 -14.41 -46.48
CA LEU A 746 -10.49 -15.11 -45.35
C LEU A 746 -9.07 -14.58 -45.10
N ARG A 747 -8.26 -14.42 -46.18
CA ARG A 747 -6.90 -13.86 -46.07
C ARG A 747 -6.91 -12.46 -45.48
N ARG A 748 -7.85 -11.59 -45.86
CA ARG A 748 -8.02 -10.27 -45.28
C ARG A 748 -8.34 -10.38 -43.81
N GLN A 749 -9.27 -11.24 -43.42
CA GLN A 749 -9.64 -11.47 -42.03
C GLN A 749 -8.46 -11.96 -41.17
N VAL A 750 -7.59 -12.83 -41.68
CA VAL A 750 -6.35 -13.26 -41.02
C VAL A 750 -5.47 -12.04 -40.72
N HIS A 751 -5.24 -11.16 -41.67
CA HIS A 751 -4.39 -9.97 -41.48
C HIS A 751 -5.03 -8.95 -40.54
N GLU A 752 -6.35 -8.73 -40.62
CA GLU A 752 -7.09 -7.88 -39.66
C GLU A 752 -7.02 -8.43 -38.23
N THR A 753 -7.12 -9.76 -38.08
CA THR A 753 -6.97 -10.44 -36.76
C THR A 753 -5.55 -10.28 -36.22
N ILE A 754 -4.50 -10.41 -37.07
CA ILE A 754 -3.12 -10.19 -36.65
C ILE A 754 -2.94 -8.75 -36.12
N VAL A 755 -3.43 -7.74 -36.87
CA VAL A 755 -3.34 -6.34 -36.45
C VAL A 755 -4.04 -6.13 -35.10
N LYS A 756 -5.27 -6.67 -34.98
CA LYS A 756 -6.06 -6.56 -33.75
C LYS A 756 -5.38 -7.23 -32.55
N VAL A 757 -4.90 -8.46 -32.72
CA VAL A 757 -4.21 -9.21 -31.65
C VAL A 757 -2.93 -8.48 -31.24
N THR A 758 -2.17 -7.95 -32.23
CA THR A 758 -0.95 -7.17 -31.95
C THR A 758 -1.25 -5.92 -31.12
N ASP A 759 -2.31 -5.16 -31.43
CA ASP A 759 -2.72 -3.98 -30.67
C ASP A 759 -3.24 -4.37 -29.27
N ASP A 760 -4.08 -5.42 -29.19
CA ASP A 760 -4.69 -5.87 -27.94
C ASP A 760 -3.64 -6.40 -26.94
N PHE A 761 -2.60 -7.12 -27.41
CA PHE A 761 -1.53 -7.63 -26.54
C PHE A 761 -0.45 -6.58 -26.25
N GLY A 762 -0.04 -5.83 -27.28
CA GLY A 762 1.13 -4.93 -27.21
C GLY A 762 0.84 -3.61 -26.52
N ARG A 763 -0.31 -3.00 -26.79
CA ARG A 763 -0.65 -1.66 -26.31
C ARG A 763 -1.79 -1.64 -25.30
N ARG A 764 -2.90 -2.37 -25.60
CA ARG A 764 -4.13 -2.27 -24.80
C ARG A 764 -4.17 -3.22 -23.62
N GLN A 765 -3.39 -4.30 -23.66
CA GLN A 765 -3.43 -5.41 -22.70
C GLN A 765 -4.88 -5.95 -22.49
N SER A 766 -5.65 -6.05 -23.57
CA SER A 766 -7.05 -6.51 -23.60
C SER A 766 -7.11 -7.93 -24.16
N PHE A 767 -6.66 -8.91 -23.39
CA PHE A 767 -6.50 -10.30 -23.84
C PHE A 767 -7.82 -10.96 -24.23
N ASN A 768 -8.91 -10.62 -23.54
CA ASN A 768 -10.24 -11.11 -23.83
C ASN A 768 -10.71 -10.76 -25.25
N THR A 769 -10.44 -9.55 -25.73
CA THR A 769 -10.82 -9.13 -27.09
C THR A 769 -9.95 -9.77 -28.16
N ALA A 770 -8.68 -10.01 -27.87
CA ALA A 770 -7.78 -10.76 -28.75
C ALA A 770 -8.24 -12.21 -28.91
N ILE A 771 -8.59 -12.90 -27.81
CA ILE A 771 -9.10 -14.27 -27.82
C ILE A 771 -10.42 -14.35 -28.60
N ALA A 772 -11.33 -13.39 -28.41
CA ALA A 772 -12.58 -13.31 -29.18
C ALA A 772 -12.31 -13.22 -30.68
N ALA A 773 -11.36 -12.38 -31.11
CA ALA A 773 -10.99 -12.28 -32.52
C ALA A 773 -10.41 -13.59 -33.10
N LEU A 774 -9.64 -14.32 -32.30
CA LEU A 774 -9.12 -15.64 -32.69
C LEU A 774 -10.25 -16.70 -32.80
N MET A 775 -11.26 -16.63 -31.92
CA MET A 775 -12.45 -17.48 -32.03
C MET A 775 -13.27 -17.19 -33.30
N GLU A 776 -13.44 -15.91 -33.63
CA GLU A 776 -14.11 -15.49 -34.86
C GLU A 776 -13.33 -15.95 -36.11
N LEU A 777 -12.01 -15.86 -36.10
CA LEU A 777 -11.16 -16.33 -37.18
C LEU A 777 -11.30 -17.87 -37.32
N LEU A 778 -11.26 -18.63 -36.24
CA LEU A 778 -11.44 -20.08 -36.27
C LEU A 778 -12.83 -20.48 -36.81
N ASN A 779 -13.88 -19.65 -36.55
CA ASN A 779 -15.19 -19.87 -37.13
C ASN A 779 -15.26 -19.63 -38.62
N ALA A 780 -14.39 -18.79 -39.19
CA ALA A 780 -14.31 -18.49 -40.61
C ALA A 780 -13.44 -19.48 -41.39
N LEU A 781 -12.52 -20.18 -40.71
CA LEU A 781 -11.73 -21.29 -41.27
C LEU A 781 -12.58 -22.55 -41.43
#